data_b29ecc18e0fa802dd94e55ab03fbd141
#
_entry.id   b29ecc18e0fa802dd94e55ab03fbd141
#
_cell.length_a   1.000
_cell.length_b   1.000
_cell.length_c   1.000
_cell.angle_alpha   90.00
_cell.angle_beta   90.00
_cell.angle_gamma   90.00
#
_symmetry.space_group_name_H-M   'P 1'
#
loop_
_entity.id
_entity.type
_entity.pdbx_description
1 polymer ?
#
loop_
_entity_poly.entity_id
_entity_poly.type
_entity_poly.pdbx_seq_one_letter_code
_entity_poly.pdbx_strand_id
1 'polypeptide(L)'
;MIFDLFFVPQSKNTRITFLTTTIGKKIKKMTKKNIIFGILLLSFHGAFSQFKTTIPLDKNVTTGKLKNGLTYYILHNEEPKDRASFYFVQNVGAILEDDNQNGLAHFLEHMAFNGTEHFKGKGIIKMLEKNGVSFGKDINAYTAQDETVYNISTVPVTNEKLIDSTLWVLHDWSGSLSLTDAEIDAERGVIREEWRTRRTSDFRLKMQTDPVLYKGSKYSKRDVIGDLDIINNFKYAELRNYYKKWYRPDLQAVIIVGDIDVKAMEQKVKAIFSGIPLAKKATPRTYEIIPKHDELYFETASDKEASSTAITLRYIIDEPLIKDSLVTRKNIMNSFYTSILNNRFNELLLKNQGSSLNLKTYFSEISRLNTTYNILALGKKGKTLEAFEEAYTEAERLKRFGAIQAELDRTKKLFISSYDDFISNKDKIDNETWADKLTNYFLKAKPFLSAEDDYKLITGIIKSISLEELNAYVKTIQKPTNQVVLVTGSDQDKNDFPNKEAVVNVMKKVENMTLEPYTKKENNAPLIEKELKPAAIKKTFEVAGIKDAKGYILENEAKVIVLPTTYSQDQIVFSAFSKGGKSLVKTEDLASAEIATVIARSSGLGNFDNLGLKEKLAGKMAQSSPFIGENTQGFEGGSNKADLETMLQMLYLSFESPRFDSNIFTILKEQYKNNLENIKNDNENAFKEAVDLANSNQNPRTFLFNEKFLEAIDLKKAENIYRDRFKNAADFTFIFVGNIPESGLELIQKYIGNLKSNPALKENYIDHNIEPKKGKTVVHFKRPMEVPKTTVYLNLTGKTEYSKENAMNIYVIGQLLSKRFLQTIREEEGGSYGVNVGGNLEQIPSPTFSLALTFDCNPDKQEKLMQIVWKELNDLKTVPVNANDLEDIKKALLKNREESLKTNSFWNSTIYNNTLNQIPFLQDEDYKNLISKINQKTIQQFSKHVLDSSSSVEVIMSPDPQ
;
A
#
# COMPACT_ATOMS: atom_id res chain seq x y z
N MET A 1 -51.97 -10.57 14.34
CA MET A 1 -53.40 -10.74 14.05
C MET A 1 -53.49 -10.77 12.54
N ILE A 2 -53.41 -11.99 12.00
CA ILE A 2 -54.52 -12.74 11.38
C ILE A 2 -54.76 -12.24 9.95
N PHE A 3 -54.72 -12.95 8.88
CA PHE A 3 -54.64 -14.33 8.43
C PHE A 3 -54.44 -14.26 6.91
N ASP A 4 -53.61 -15.01 6.31
CA ASP A 4 -53.80 -16.32 5.69
C ASP A 4 -54.51 -16.38 4.33
N LEU A 5 -53.78 -16.89 3.36
CA LEU A 5 -53.92 -18.14 2.63
C LEU A 5 -54.91 -18.18 1.42
N PHE A 6 -54.55 -18.57 0.27
CA PHE A 6 -54.70 -19.86 -0.39
C PHE A 6 -54.78 -19.81 -1.93
N PHE A 7 -53.98 -20.64 -2.56
CA PHE A 7 -54.23 -21.57 -3.67
C PHE A 7 -54.56 -21.09 -5.12
N VAL A 8 -53.68 -21.57 -6.00
CA VAL A 8 -53.89 -21.87 -7.43
C VAL A 8 -54.95 -23.00 -7.60
N PRO A 9 -55.82 -23.02 -8.64
CA PRO A 9 -55.39 -23.77 -9.79
C PRO A 9 -55.83 -23.22 -11.16
N GLN A 10 -55.15 -23.77 -12.15
CA GLN A 10 -55.34 -23.78 -13.60
C GLN A 10 -56.81 -23.78 -14.08
N SER A 11 -57.12 -23.04 -15.11
CA SER A 11 -57.46 -23.51 -16.47
C SER A 11 -58.44 -22.61 -17.25
N LYS A 12 -58.15 -22.58 -18.57
CA LYS A 12 -59.05 -22.33 -19.72
C LYS A 12 -59.36 -20.88 -20.14
N ASN A 13 -58.69 -20.61 -21.27
CA ASN A 13 -59.18 -19.79 -22.38
C ASN A 13 -60.65 -19.37 -22.26
N THR A 14 -60.91 -18.11 -22.24
CA THR A 14 -61.96 -17.43 -23.06
C THR A 14 -61.88 -15.90 -22.97
N ARG A 15 -61.82 -15.25 -24.14
CA ARG A 15 -62.22 -13.84 -24.43
C ARG A 15 -61.23 -12.72 -24.09
N ILE A 16 -60.26 -12.62 -24.94
CA ILE A 16 -59.64 -11.34 -25.34
C ILE A 16 -60.42 -10.80 -26.51
N THR A 17 -61.63 -10.24 -26.29
CA THR A 17 -62.36 -9.54 -27.38
C THR A 17 -63.09 -8.28 -26.93
N PHE A 18 -63.01 -7.90 -25.63
CA PHE A 18 -63.75 -6.73 -25.14
C PHE A 18 -62.85 -5.53 -24.68
N LEU A 19 -61.54 -5.66 -24.70
CA LEU A 19 -60.62 -4.56 -24.29
C LEU A 19 -60.11 -3.73 -25.48
N THR A 20 -60.22 -4.21 -26.71
CA THR A 20 -59.69 -3.50 -27.89
C THR A 20 -60.62 -2.36 -28.37
N THR A 21 -61.89 -2.38 -28.03
CA THR A 21 -62.89 -1.39 -28.48
C THR A 21 -62.92 -0.13 -27.56
N THR A 22 -62.48 -0.20 -26.31
CA THR A 22 -62.51 0.95 -25.40
C THR A 22 -61.21 1.76 -25.42
N ILE A 23 -60.08 1.15 -25.80
CA ILE A 23 -58.78 1.86 -25.95
C ILE A 23 -58.76 2.63 -27.27
N GLY A 24 -59.34 2.10 -28.34
CA GLY A 24 -59.37 2.79 -29.63
C GLY A 24 -60.14 4.09 -29.67
N LYS A 25 -61.11 4.30 -28.76
CA LYS A 25 -61.86 5.56 -28.68
C LYS A 25 -61.25 6.69 -27.84
N LYS A 26 -60.28 6.34 -26.94
CA LYS A 26 -59.53 7.35 -26.15
C LYS A 26 -58.30 7.87 -26.87
N ILE A 27 -57.73 7.13 -27.84
CA ILE A 27 -56.55 7.56 -28.59
C ILE A 27 -56.83 8.63 -29.62
N LYS A 28 -58.10 8.80 -30.09
CA LYS A 28 -58.49 9.83 -31.06
C LYS A 28 -58.56 11.26 -30.51
N LYS A 29 -58.30 11.46 -29.21
CA LYS A 29 -58.34 12.81 -28.56
C LYS A 29 -57.00 13.26 -27.95
N MET A 30 -55.94 12.54 -28.13
CA MET A 30 -54.62 12.98 -27.71
C MET A 30 -53.94 13.81 -28.79
N THR A 31 -53.53 15.02 -28.49
CA THR A 31 -52.77 15.91 -29.39
C THR A 31 -51.37 15.30 -29.69
N LYS A 32 -50.85 15.57 -30.90
CA LYS A 32 -49.53 15.09 -31.33
C LYS A 32 -48.40 15.30 -30.27
N LYS A 33 -48.53 16.33 -29.43
CA LYS A 33 -47.62 16.65 -28.33
C LYS A 33 -47.61 15.59 -27.21
N ASN A 34 -48.76 14.99 -26.89
CA ASN A 34 -48.86 13.98 -25.83
C ASN A 34 -48.39 12.59 -26.28
N ILE A 35 -48.46 12.31 -27.60
CA ILE A 35 -47.92 11.06 -28.19
C ILE A 35 -46.37 11.12 -28.19
N ILE A 36 -45.80 12.29 -28.54
CA ILE A 36 -44.34 12.47 -28.50
C ILE A 36 -43.80 12.39 -27.04
N PHE A 37 -44.54 12.93 -26.07
CA PHE A 37 -44.19 12.85 -24.65
C PHE A 37 -44.31 11.41 -24.11
N GLY A 38 -45.30 10.65 -24.54
CA GLY A 38 -45.48 9.22 -24.21
C GLY A 38 -44.37 8.33 -24.82
N ILE A 39 -43.96 8.61 -26.06
CA ILE A 39 -42.88 7.92 -26.75
C ILE A 39 -41.51 8.27 -26.11
N LEU A 40 -41.29 9.54 -25.71
CA LEU A 40 -40.10 9.95 -24.97
C LEU A 40 -40.02 9.33 -23.58
N LEU A 41 -41.14 9.21 -22.86
CA LEU A 41 -41.21 8.53 -21.56
C LEU A 41 -40.95 7.01 -21.70
N LEU A 42 -41.45 6.36 -22.75
CA LEU A 42 -41.21 4.93 -23.01
C LEU A 42 -39.78 4.69 -23.50
N SER A 43 -39.19 5.60 -24.28
CA SER A 43 -37.79 5.50 -24.67
C SER A 43 -36.80 5.73 -23.48
N PHE A 44 -37.18 6.57 -22.49
CA PHE A 44 -36.42 6.77 -21.27
C PHE A 44 -36.46 5.54 -20.35
N HIS A 45 -37.61 4.85 -20.26
CA HIS A 45 -37.72 3.60 -19.49
C HIS A 45 -37.07 2.42 -20.19
N GLY A 46 -37.01 2.40 -21.52
CA GLY A 46 -36.29 1.38 -22.30
C GLY A 46 -34.78 1.48 -22.19
N ALA A 47 -34.22 2.69 -22.07
CA ALA A 47 -32.80 2.91 -21.90
C ALA A 47 -32.26 2.49 -20.52
N PHE A 48 -33.09 2.59 -19.47
CA PHE A 48 -32.71 2.13 -18.12
C PHE A 48 -32.91 0.62 -17.90
N SER A 49 -33.74 -0.04 -18.73
CA SER A 49 -34.01 -1.49 -18.60
C SER A 49 -32.89 -2.40 -19.12
N GLN A 50 -31.91 -1.86 -19.85
CA GLN A 50 -30.80 -2.65 -20.43
C GLN A 50 -29.60 -2.86 -19.48
N PHE A 51 -29.56 -2.26 -18.30
CA PHE A 51 -28.37 -2.27 -17.43
C PHE A 51 -28.48 -3.07 -16.14
N LYS A 52 -29.61 -3.70 -15.87
CA LYS A 52 -29.76 -4.54 -14.67
C LYS A 52 -29.41 -5.99 -14.96
N THR A 53 -28.15 -6.25 -15.22
CA THR A 53 -27.66 -7.62 -15.39
C THR A 53 -26.77 -8.03 -14.24
N THR A 54 -27.13 -9.12 -13.57
CA THR A 54 -26.23 -9.79 -12.62
C THR A 54 -24.97 -10.18 -13.39
N ILE A 55 -23.82 -9.79 -12.86
CA ILE A 55 -22.53 -10.12 -13.47
C ILE A 55 -22.21 -11.57 -13.10
N PRO A 56 -22.10 -12.50 -14.07
CA PRO A 56 -21.76 -13.88 -13.78
C PRO A 56 -20.33 -14.04 -13.31
N LEU A 57 -20.04 -15.11 -12.58
CA LEU A 57 -18.67 -15.52 -12.30
C LEU A 57 -17.96 -15.92 -13.61
N ASP A 58 -16.67 -15.61 -13.72
CA ASP A 58 -15.84 -16.07 -14.84
C ASP A 58 -15.95 -17.60 -14.99
N LYS A 59 -16.19 -18.03 -16.21
CA LYS A 59 -16.34 -19.45 -16.59
C LYS A 59 -15.07 -20.29 -16.38
N ASN A 60 -13.90 -19.66 -16.29
CA ASN A 60 -12.63 -20.33 -16.05
C ASN A 60 -12.46 -20.72 -14.57
N VAL A 61 -13.25 -20.15 -13.68
CA VAL A 61 -13.25 -20.53 -12.26
C VAL A 61 -14.07 -21.79 -12.06
N THR A 62 -13.41 -22.87 -11.67
CA THR A 62 -14.09 -24.05 -11.18
C THR A 62 -14.57 -23.81 -9.76
N THR A 63 -15.87 -23.88 -9.55
CA THR A 63 -16.50 -23.60 -8.25
C THR A 63 -17.55 -24.65 -7.91
N GLY A 64 -17.77 -24.84 -6.62
CA GLY A 64 -18.82 -25.68 -6.11
C GLY A 64 -19.09 -25.48 -4.62
N LYS A 65 -20.18 -26.07 -4.17
CA LYS A 65 -20.55 -26.10 -2.75
C LYS A 65 -20.69 -27.54 -2.31
N LEU A 66 -19.90 -27.97 -1.31
CA LEU A 66 -19.96 -29.30 -0.76
C LEU A 66 -21.25 -29.52 0.03
N LYS A 67 -21.61 -30.78 0.30
CA LYS A 67 -22.82 -31.13 1.06
C LYS A 67 -22.82 -30.55 2.49
N ASN A 68 -21.66 -30.33 3.07
CA ASN A 68 -21.51 -29.71 4.38
C ASN A 68 -21.57 -28.16 4.36
N GLY A 69 -21.71 -27.57 3.17
CA GLY A 69 -21.85 -26.12 2.98
C GLY A 69 -20.60 -25.38 2.59
N LEU A 70 -19.41 -26.00 2.65
CA LEU A 70 -18.16 -25.35 2.25
C LEU A 70 -18.16 -25.03 0.76
N THR A 71 -17.75 -23.80 0.43
CA THR A 71 -17.60 -23.33 -0.95
C THR A 71 -16.15 -23.48 -1.37
N TYR A 72 -15.88 -23.77 -2.64
CA TYR A 72 -14.53 -23.74 -3.19
C TYR A 72 -14.48 -23.00 -4.51
N TYR A 73 -13.32 -22.36 -4.76
CA TYR A 73 -12.98 -21.71 -6.03
C TYR A 73 -11.58 -22.15 -6.43
N ILE A 74 -11.44 -22.63 -7.66
CA ILE A 74 -10.16 -23.10 -8.21
C ILE A 74 -9.96 -22.45 -9.57
N LEU A 75 -8.82 -21.79 -9.75
CA LEU A 75 -8.46 -21.07 -10.96
C LEU A 75 -7.05 -21.47 -11.40
N HIS A 76 -6.88 -21.85 -12.65
CA HIS A 76 -5.56 -22.04 -13.25
C HIS A 76 -4.97 -20.67 -13.61
N ASN A 77 -3.73 -20.42 -13.17
CA ASN A 77 -2.92 -19.23 -13.48
C ASN A 77 -1.44 -19.60 -13.39
N GLU A 78 -0.64 -19.23 -14.39
CA GLU A 78 0.77 -19.60 -14.49
C GLU A 78 1.74 -18.50 -13.95
N GLU A 79 1.23 -17.52 -13.21
CA GLU A 79 2.08 -16.45 -12.69
C GLU A 79 2.04 -16.41 -11.14
N PRO A 80 3.13 -16.78 -10.47
CA PRO A 80 4.35 -17.34 -11.04
C PRO A 80 4.17 -18.83 -11.41
N LYS A 81 4.91 -19.28 -12.45
CA LYS A 81 4.89 -20.65 -12.92
C LYS A 81 5.37 -21.64 -11.84
N ASP A 82 4.84 -22.88 -11.86
CA ASP A 82 5.12 -23.94 -10.90
C ASP A 82 4.79 -23.56 -9.45
N ARG A 83 3.87 -22.61 -9.23
CA ARG A 83 3.44 -22.14 -7.91
C ARG A 83 1.92 -22.05 -7.82
N ALA A 84 1.40 -22.17 -6.58
CA ALA A 84 0.00 -21.89 -6.28
C ALA A 84 -0.16 -21.18 -4.94
N SER A 85 -1.24 -20.40 -4.83
CA SER A 85 -1.68 -19.75 -3.60
C SER A 85 -2.95 -20.41 -3.08
N PHE A 86 -2.97 -20.70 -1.77
CA PHE A 86 -4.02 -21.40 -1.06
C PHE A 86 -4.59 -20.49 0.01
N TYR A 87 -5.88 -20.16 -0.12
CA TYR A 87 -6.57 -19.27 0.80
C TYR A 87 -7.68 -20.02 1.52
N PHE A 88 -7.77 -19.82 2.81
CA PHE A 88 -8.89 -20.24 3.64
C PHE A 88 -9.62 -19.00 4.14
N VAL A 89 -10.86 -18.82 3.70
CA VAL A 89 -11.63 -17.60 3.90
C VAL A 89 -12.81 -17.88 4.81
N GLN A 90 -12.89 -17.14 5.90
CA GLN A 90 -13.97 -17.19 6.87
C GLN A 90 -14.85 -15.94 6.78
N ASN A 91 -16.14 -16.09 6.55
CA ASN A 91 -17.12 -15.00 6.69
C ASN A 91 -17.49 -14.81 8.18
N VAL A 92 -16.46 -14.73 9.03
CA VAL A 92 -16.53 -14.65 10.50
C VAL A 92 -15.42 -13.72 10.97
N GLY A 93 -15.75 -12.76 11.82
CA GLY A 93 -14.80 -11.80 12.41
C GLY A 93 -15.26 -11.31 13.77
N ALA A 94 -14.63 -10.26 14.28
CA ALA A 94 -14.85 -9.73 15.62
C ALA A 94 -16.30 -9.32 15.91
N ILE A 95 -17.09 -8.95 14.89
CA ILE A 95 -18.49 -8.54 15.06
C ILE A 95 -19.39 -9.67 15.60
N LEU A 96 -18.99 -10.91 15.43
CA LEU A 96 -19.74 -12.08 15.88
C LEU A 96 -19.41 -12.51 17.32
N GLU A 97 -18.46 -11.88 17.96
CA GLU A 97 -18.10 -12.09 19.35
C GLU A 97 -19.25 -11.66 20.28
N ASP A 98 -19.45 -12.37 21.37
CA ASP A 98 -20.25 -11.90 22.48
C ASP A 98 -19.45 -10.87 23.31
N ASP A 99 -20.08 -10.11 24.23
CA ASP A 99 -19.38 -9.00 24.90
C ASP A 99 -18.19 -9.47 25.77
N ASN A 100 -18.25 -10.70 26.32
CA ASN A 100 -17.14 -11.32 27.03
C ASN A 100 -16.09 -12.02 26.16
N GLN A 101 -16.18 -11.84 24.84
CA GLN A 101 -15.31 -12.47 23.86
C GLN A 101 -14.53 -11.44 23.02
N ASN A 102 -14.58 -10.15 23.36
CA ASN A 102 -13.95 -9.07 22.58
C ASN A 102 -12.43 -9.29 22.43
N GLY A 103 -12.00 -9.63 21.21
CA GLY A 103 -10.63 -9.97 20.81
C GLY A 103 -10.40 -11.49 20.58
N LEU A 104 -11.39 -12.36 20.85
CA LEU A 104 -11.20 -13.80 20.68
C LEU A 104 -11.17 -14.25 19.21
N ALA A 105 -11.76 -13.49 18.29
CA ALA A 105 -11.64 -13.74 16.85
C ALA A 105 -10.19 -13.62 16.38
N HIS A 106 -9.53 -12.56 16.79
CA HIS A 106 -8.10 -12.31 16.50
C HIS A 106 -7.21 -13.30 17.26
N PHE A 107 -7.50 -13.55 18.53
CA PHE A 107 -6.77 -14.57 19.29
C PHE A 107 -6.82 -15.94 18.62
N LEU A 108 -7.98 -16.32 18.06
CA LEU A 108 -8.15 -17.57 17.35
C LEU A 108 -7.35 -17.64 16.06
N GLU A 109 -7.18 -16.50 15.38
CA GLU A 109 -6.31 -16.40 14.21
C GLU A 109 -4.86 -16.80 14.56
N HIS A 110 -4.30 -16.26 15.64
CA HIS A 110 -2.97 -16.64 16.14
C HIS A 110 -2.89 -18.13 16.47
N MET A 111 -3.93 -18.65 17.12
CA MET A 111 -3.97 -20.07 17.50
C MET A 111 -3.97 -21.03 16.30
N ALA A 112 -4.35 -20.58 15.12
CA ALA A 112 -4.29 -21.37 13.89
C ALA A 112 -2.86 -21.81 13.51
N PHE A 113 -1.85 -21.10 14.01
CA PHE A 113 -0.42 -21.41 13.83
C PHE A 113 0.20 -22.14 15.01
N ASN A 114 -0.55 -22.35 16.12
CA ASN A 114 -0.05 -22.91 17.38
C ASN A 114 -0.45 -24.38 17.60
N GLY A 115 -0.87 -25.07 16.55
CA GLY A 115 -1.14 -26.50 16.58
C GLY A 115 -2.53 -26.90 16.13
N THR A 116 -2.55 -27.96 15.37
CA THR A 116 -3.76 -28.55 14.79
C THR A 116 -3.75 -30.07 14.98
N GLU A 117 -4.79 -30.74 14.50
CA GLU A 117 -4.90 -32.20 14.58
C GLU A 117 -3.72 -32.90 13.88
N HIS A 118 -3.38 -32.48 12.66
CA HIS A 118 -2.29 -33.08 11.87
C HIS A 118 -0.93 -32.44 12.12
N PHE A 119 -0.88 -31.18 12.58
CA PHE A 119 0.37 -30.42 12.76
C PHE A 119 0.48 -29.93 14.21
N LYS A 120 1.31 -30.58 15.01
CA LYS A 120 1.48 -30.22 16.43
C LYS A 120 2.37 -28.98 16.61
N GLY A 121 1.99 -28.09 17.54
CA GLY A 121 2.71 -26.84 17.83
C GLY A 121 2.96 -26.03 16.56
N LYS A 122 4.16 -25.54 16.33
CA LYS A 122 4.57 -24.78 15.12
C LYS A 122 4.83 -25.69 13.89
N GLY A 123 4.23 -26.86 13.81
CA GLY A 123 4.44 -27.84 12.74
C GLY A 123 4.09 -27.34 11.35
N ILE A 124 3.05 -26.50 11.21
CA ILE A 124 2.65 -25.86 9.95
C ILE A 124 3.79 -25.01 9.41
N ILE A 125 4.27 -24.06 10.22
CA ILE A 125 5.35 -23.13 9.83
C ILE A 125 6.61 -23.92 9.45
N LYS A 126 7.05 -24.84 10.30
CA LYS A 126 8.24 -25.67 10.04
C LYS A 126 8.15 -26.47 8.75
N MET A 127 6.98 -27.05 8.45
CA MET A 127 6.76 -27.82 7.23
C MET A 127 6.83 -26.93 5.98
N LEU A 128 6.23 -25.77 6.02
CA LEU A 128 6.19 -24.84 4.90
C LEU A 128 7.56 -24.18 4.65
N GLU A 129 8.25 -23.69 5.69
CA GLU A 129 9.58 -23.09 5.60
C GLU A 129 10.62 -24.07 5.06
N LYS A 130 10.56 -25.34 5.47
CA LYS A 130 11.41 -26.41 4.91
C LYS A 130 11.28 -26.56 3.40
N ASN A 131 10.18 -26.11 2.81
CA ASN A 131 9.91 -26.12 1.38
C ASN A 131 10.05 -24.73 0.73
N GLY A 132 10.66 -23.75 1.42
CA GLY A 132 10.92 -22.41 0.91
C GLY A 132 9.73 -21.47 0.93
N VAL A 133 8.67 -21.79 1.69
CA VAL A 133 7.49 -20.95 1.91
C VAL A 133 7.65 -20.27 3.27
N SER A 134 7.91 -18.97 3.28
CA SER A 134 8.39 -18.25 4.47
C SER A 134 7.25 -17.63 5.28
N PHE A 135 7.30 -17.76 6.60
CA PHE A 135 6.37 -17.09 7.50
C PHE A 135 6.54 -15.56 7.44
N GLY A 136 5.45 -14.83 7.45
CA GLY A 136 5.41 -13.37 7.34
C GLY A 136 5.52 -12.84 5.90
N LYS A 137 6.12 -13.58 4.96
CA LYS A 137 6.14 -13.24 3.53
C LYS A 137 5.06 -14.00 2.75
N ASP A 138 5.10 -15.33 2.80
CA ASP A 138 4.24 -16.20 2.00
C ASP A 138 3.07 -16.77 2.83
N ILE A 139 3.19 -16.81 4.16
CA ILE A 139 2.19 -17.32 5.09
C ILE A 139 1.75 -16.17 5.97
N ASN A 140 0.47 -15.80 5.88
CA ASN A 140 -0.14 -14.73 6.63
C ASN A 140 -1.58 -15.05 6.99
N ALA A 141 -2.14 -14.25 7.90
CA ALA A 141 -3.56 -14.18 8.19
C ALA A 141 -3.94 -12.77 8.61
N TYR A 142 -5.22 -12.47 8.58
CA TYR A 142 -5.76 -11.28 9.20
C TYR A 142 -7.18 -11.50 9.70
N THR A 143 -7.51 -10.82 10.78
CA THR A 143 -8.87 -10.71 11.30
C THR A 143 -9.37 -9.29 11.14
N ALA A 144 -10.60 -9.15 10.64
CA ALA A 144 -11.33 -7.90 10.56
C ALA A 144 -12.65 -8.00 11.35
N GLN A 145 -13.47 -6.96 11.28
CA GLN A 145 -14.77 -6.97 11.95
C GLN A 145 -15.67 -8.09 11.41
N ASP A 146 -15.69 -8.34 10.11
CA ASP A 146 -16.65 -9.23 9.45
C ASP A 146 -16.03 -10.53 8.87
N GLU A 147 -14.71 -10.62 8.78
CA GLU A 147 -14.01 -11.75 8.19
C GLU A 147 -12.68 -12.08 8.87
N THR A 148 -12.24 -13.33 8.68
CA THR A 148 -10.87 -13.79 8.95
C THR A 148 -10.38 -14.55 7.73
N VAL A 149 -9.19 -14.24 7.26
CA VAL A 149 -8.59 -14.84 6.07
C VAL A 149 -7.19 -15.35 6.40
N TYR A 150 -6.89 -16.55 5.94
CA TYR A 150 -5.57 -17.18 6.03
C TYR A 150 -5.06 -17.46 4.63
N ASN A 151 -3.79 -17.19 4.37
CA ASN A 151 -3.18 -17.48 3.08
C ASN A 151 -1.83 -18.18 3.21
N ILE A 152 -1.59 -19.09 2.27
CA ILE A 152 -0.30 -19.73 2.02
C ILE A 152 -0.02 -19.52 0.54
N SER A 153 0.88 -18.60 0.24
CA SER A 153 1.18 -18.15 -1.12
C SER A 153 2.45 -18.80 -1.66
N THR A 154 2.62 -18.75 -2.96
CA THR A 154 3.84 -19.22 -3.67
C THR A 154 4.29 -20.65 -3.35
N VAL A 155 3.35 -21.54 -3.02
CA VAL A 155 3.61 -22.96 -2.73
C VAL A 155 4.09 -23.67 -4.01
N PRO A 156 5.26 -24.37 -3.98
CA PRO A 156 5.73 -25.20 -5.10
C PRO A 156 4.75 -26.32 -5.45
N VAL A 157 4.24 -26.34 -6.69
CA VAL A 157 3.27 -27.35 -7.15
C VAL A 157 3.93 -28.60 -7.77
N THR A 158 5.23 -28.61 -7.94
CA THR A 158 6.01 -29.77 -8.40
C THR A 158 6.15 -30.85 -7.31
N ASN A 159 5.75 -30.55 -6.07
CA ASN A 159 5.77 -31.48 -4.94
C ASN A 159 4.36 -31.84 -4.49
N GLU A 160 3.82 -32.93 -4.98
CA GLU A 160 2.47 -33.43 -4.64
C GLU A 160 2.26 -33.58 -3.12
N LYS A 161 3.25 -34.05 -2.36
CA LYS A 161 3.13 -34.20 -0.90
C LYS A 161 2.98 -32.86 -0.21
N LEU A 162 3.62 -31.82 -0.72
CA LEU A 162 3.48 -30.47 -0.18
C LEU A 162 2.09 -29.91 -0.44
N ILE A 163 1.56 -30.12 -1.66
CA ILE A 163 0.18 -29.75 -2.00
C ILE A 163 -0.81 -30.43 -1.03
N ASP A 164 -0.69 -31.73 -0.86
CA ASP A 164 -1.56 -32.49 0.04
C ASP A 164 -1.45 -32.00 1.49
N SER A 165 -0.22 -31.74 1.97
CA SER A 165 0.01 -31.19 3.30
C SER A 165 -0.60 -29.78 3.44
N THR A 166 -0.48 -28.93 2.42
CA THR A 166 -1.08 -27.59 2.43
C THR A 166 -2.61 -27.65 2.46
N LEU A 167 -3.23 -28.55 1.72
CA LEU A 167 -4.67 -28.79 1.79
C LEU A 167 -5.11 -29.29 3.17
N TRP A 168 -4.31 -30.13 3.83
CA TRP A 168 -4.57 -30.56 5.22
C TRP A 168 -4.42 -29.39 6.21
N VAL A 169 -3.51 -28.44 5.98
CA VAL A 169 -3.46 -27.22 6.80
C VAL A 169 -4.78 -26.44 6.70
N LEU A 170 -5.29 -26.21 5.48
CA LEU A 170 -6.57 -25.52 5.30
C LEU A 170 -7.74 -26.30 5.91
N HIS A 171 -7.73 -27.63 5.80
CA HIS A 171 -8.71 -28.50 6.44
C HIS A 171 -8.71 -28.32 7.97
N ASP A 172 -7.53 -28.34 8.58
CA ASP A 172 -7.38 -28.21 10.03
C ASP A 172 -7.78 -26.82 10.52
N TRP A 173 -7.48 -25.78 9.77
CA TRP A 173 -7.97 -24.43 10.07
C TRP A 173 -9.51 -24.37 10.05
N SER A 174 -10.15 -25.17 9.19
CA SER A 174 -11.61 -25.21 9.10
C SER A 174 -12.29 -25.71 10.37
N GLY A 175 -11.73 -26.72 11.05
CA GLY A 175 -12.46 -27.36 12.13
C GLY A 175 -11.62 -28.19 13.12
N SER A 176 -10.29 -28.21 13.02
CA SER A 176 -9.40 -29.12 13.77
C SER A 176 -8.23 -28.43 14.50
N LEU A 177 -8.42 -27.18 14.99
CA LEU A 177 -7.43 -26.49 15.82
C LEU A 177 -7.31 -27.18 17.19
N SER A 178 -6.09 -27.33 17.70
CA SER A 178 -5.82 -28.00 18.99
C SER A 178 -6.31 -27.20 20.19
N LEU A 179 -6.10 -25.90 20.22
CA LEU A 179 -6.50 -24.94 21.27
C LEU A 179 -6.18 -25.46 22.69
N THR A 180 -4.93 -25.92 22.90
CA THR A 180 -4.51 -26.39 24.23
C THR A 180 -4.38 -25.24 25.21
N ASP A 181 -4.61 -25.50 26.50
CA ASP A 181 -4.49 -24.46 27.52
C ASP A 181 -3.11 -23.83 27.58
N ALA A 182 -2.06 -24.65 27.44
CA ALA A 182 -0.67 -24.19 27.48
C ALA A 182 -0.32 -23.24 26.31
N GLU A 183 -0.79 -23.54 25.08
CA GLU A 183 -0.55 -22.70 23.91
C GLU A 183 -1.38 -21.40 23.98
N ILE A 184 -2.61 -21.46 24.51
CA ILE A 184 -3.43 -20.26 24.76
C ILE A 184 -2.71 -19.32 25.74
N ASP A 185 -2.21 -19.84 26.86
CA ASP A 185 -1.52 -19.00 27.84
C ASP A 185 -0.20 -18.43 27.31
N ALA A 186 0.54 -19.18 26.51
CA ALA A 186 1.75 -18.68 25.84
C ALA A 186 1.44 -17.51 24.87
N GLU A 187 0.34 -17.61 24.11
CA GLU A 187 -0.02 -16.61 23.12
C GLU A 187 -0.56 -15.30 23.72
N ARG A 188 -1.08 -15.31 24.96
CA ARG A 188 -1.55 -14.07 25.64
C ARG A 188 -0.45 -13.01 25.71
N GLY A 189 0.81 -13.41 25.89
CA GLY A 189 1.96 -12.50 25.91
C GLY A 189 2.16 -11.80 24.59
N VAL A 190 2.12 -12.55 23.49
CA VAL A 190 2.29 -12.06 22.12
C VAL A 190 1.17 -11.06 21.76
N ILE A 191 -0.08 -11.41 22.03
CA ILE A 191 -1.24 -10.54 21.78
C ILE A 191 -1.16 -9.24 22.60
N ARG A 192 -0.69 -9.28 23.85
CA ARG A 192 -0.49 -8.07 24.66
C ARG A 192 0.54 -7.12 24.06
N GLU A 193 1.64 -7.64 23.58
CA GLU A 193 2.67 -6.80 22.96
C GLU A 193 2.19 -6.24 21.61
N GLU A 194 1.42 -7.01 20.82
CA GLU A 194 0.77 -6.50 19.62
C GLU A 194 -0.25 -5.41 19.96
N TRP A 195 -1.10 -5.61 20.98
CA TRP A 195 -2.03 -4.61 21.48
C TRP A 195 -1.30 -3.31 21.86
N ARG A 196 -0.15 -3.42 22.55
CA ARG A 196 0.68 -2.29 22.94
C ARG A 196 1.21 -1.51 21.75
N THR A 197 1.74 -2.19 20.76
CA THR A 197 2.35 -1.55 19.59
C THR A 197 1.31 -0.93 18.67
N ARG A 198 0.10 -1.48 18.59
CA ARG A 198 -0.97 -0.95 17.73
C ARG A 198 -1.78 0.19 18.36
N ARG A 199 -1.56 0.55 19.62
CA ARG A 199 -2.22 1.69 20.30
C ARG A 199 -1.55 3.02 19.96
N THR A 200 -1.45 3.32 18.65
CA THR A 200 -0.99 4.63 18.16
C THR A 200 -2.00 5.73 18.49
N SER A 201 -1.61 7.01 18.40
CA SER A 201 -2.52 8.14 18.58
C SER A 201 -3.73 8.09 17.66
N ASP A 202 -3.55 7.73 16.38
CA ASP A 202 -4.64 7.58 15.41
C ASP A 202 -5.63 6.50 15.84
N PHE A 203 -5.12 5.37 16.36
CA PHE A 203 -5.97 4.30 16.85
C PHE A 203 -6.77 4.75 18.09
N ARG A 204 -6.14 5.46 19.03
CA ARG A 204 -6.82 5.97 20.23
C ARG A 204 -7.87 7.03 19.90
N LEU A 205 -7.60 7.92 18.92
CA LEU A 205 -8.60 8.87 18.39
C LEU A 205 -9.77 8.14 17.72
N LYS A 206 -9.48 7.08 16.96
CA LYS A 206 -10.52 6.22 16.37
C LYS A 206 -11.40 5.59 17.45
N MET A 207 -10.82 5.03 18.50
CA MET A 207 -11.58 4.43 19.61
C MET A 207 -12.48 5.43 20.33
N GLN A 208 -12.10 6.71 20.42
CA GLN A 208 -12.93 7.77 20.99
C GLN A 208 -14.11 8.15 20.07
N THR A 209 -13.92 8.07 18.75
CA THR A 209 -14.92 8.52 17.75
C THR A 209 -15.84 7.41 17.25
N ASP A 210 -15.41 6.13 17.28
CA ASP A 210 -16.19 4.98 16.81
C ASP A 210 -17.57 4.85 17.51
N PRO A 211 -17.72 5.14 18.82
CA PRO A 211 -19.04 5.09 19.47
C PRO A 211 -20.08 6.00 18.83
N VAL A 212 -19.67 7.13 18.26
CA VAL A 212 -20.56 8.07 17.56
C VAL A 212 -20.74 7.68 16.10
N LEU A 213 -19.67 7.30 15.41
CA LEU A 213 -19.72 6.85 14.01
C LEU A 213 -20.64 5.64 13.83
N TYR A 214 -20.53 4.68 14.73
CA TYR A 214 -21.28 3.41 14.70
C TYR A 214 -22.44 3.35 15.69
N LYS A 215 -22.95 4.51 16.11
CA LYS A 215 -23.98 4.61 17.16
C LYS A 215 -25.18 3.71 16.89
N GLY A 216 -25.53 2.92 17.89
CA GLY A 216 -26.66 1.98 17.83
C GLY A 216 -26.35 0.64 17.13
N SER A 217 -25.11 0.42 16.72
CA SER A 217 -24.63 -0.82 16.12
C SER A 217 -23.56 -1.47 17.01
N LYS A 218 -23.37 -2.77 16.83
CA LYS A 218 -22.36 -3.54 17.56
C LYS A 218 -20.93 -3.14 17.22
N TYR A 219 -20.70 -2.58 16.03
CA TYR A 219 -19.39 -2.02 15.63
C TYR A 219 -18.87 -0.96 16.60
N SER A 220 -19.77 -0.23 17.29
CA SER A 220 -19.39 0.80 18.28
C SER A 220 -18.67 0.24 19.52
N LYS A 221 -18.65 -1.08 19.71
CA LYS A 221 -18.13 -1.74 20.91
C LYS A 221 -17.11 -2.81 20.62
N ARG A 222 -16.73 -3.01 19.35
CA ARG A 222 -15.81 -4.08 18.94
C ARG A 222 -14.47 -3.51 18.53
N ASP A 223 -13.45 -3.94 19.25
CA ASP A 223 -12.06 -3.81 18.87
C ASP A 223 -11.56 -5.17 18.36
N VAL A 224 -10.97 -5.23 17.18
CA VAL A 224 -10.50 -6.50 16.59
C VAL A 224 -9.42 -7.15 17.46
N ILE A 225 -8.46 -6.36 17.96
CA ILE A 225 -7.43 -6.87 18.89
C ILE A 225 -8.04 -7.20 20.26
N GLY A 226 -9.05 -6.47 20.65
CA GLY A 226 -9.85 -6.75 21.83
C GLY A 226 -9.47 -5.98 23.08
N ASP A 227 -10.16 -6.34 24.15
CA ASP A 227 -9.99 -5.81 25.48
C ASP A 227 -8.92 -6.58 26.25
N LEU A 228 -7.96 -5.88 26.86
CA LEU A 228 -6.86 -6.50 27.60
C LEU A 228 -7.33 -7.32 28.81
N ASP A 229 -8.38 -6.89 29.51
CA ASP A 229 -8.90 -7.64 30.66
C ASP A 229 -9.48 -8.96 30.19
N ILE A 230 -10.16 -8.97 29.04
CA ILE A 230 -10.67 -10.19 28.42
C ILE A 230 -9.49 -11.06 27.96
N ILE A 231 -8.55 -10.52 27.19
CA ILE A 231 -7.38 -11.25 26.65
C ILE A 231 -6.59 -11.92 27.78
N ASN A 232 -6.39 -11.22 28.88
CA ASN A 232 -5.64 -11.75 30.03
C ASN A 232 -6.38 -12.82 30.81
N ASN A 233 -7.72 -12.73 30.90
CA ASN A 233 -8.51 -13.48 31.89
C ASN A 233 -9.60 -14.38 31.30
N PHE A 234 -9.83 -14.40 29.96
CA PHE A 234 -10.87 -15.26 29.39
C PHE A 234 -10.62 -16.74 29.75
N LYS A 235 -11.68 -17.46 29.98
CA LYS A 235 -11.60 -18.91 30.21
C LYS A 235 -11.40 -19.63 28.90
N TYR A 236 -10.55 -20.66 28.87
CA TYR A 236 -10.27 -21.44 27.66
C TYR A 236 -11.54 -21.90 26.93
N ALA A 237 -12.57 -22.19 27.67
CA ALA A 237 -13.87 -22.58 27.11
C ALA A 237 -14.52 -21.49 26.26
N GLU A 238 -14.29 -20.20 26.54
CA GLU A 238 -14.85 -19.10 25.76
C GLU A 238 -14.27 -19.08 24.34
N LEU A 239 -12.96 -19.24 24.18
CA LEU A 239 -12.29 -19.34 22.90
C LEU A 239 -12.78 -20.58 22.12
N ARG A 240 -12.82 -21.73 22.80
CA ARG A 240 -13.30 -22.99 22.20
C ARG A 240 -14.77 -22.91 21.81
N ASN A 241 -15.62 -22.21 22.59
CA ASN A 241 -17.02 -21.99 22.26
C ASN A 241 -17.19 -21.08 21.04
N TYR A 242 -16.41 -20.00 20.95
CA TYR A 242 -16.38 -19.13 19.78
C TYR A 242 -16.01 -19.93 18.52
N TYR A 243 -14.92 -20.73 18.59
CA TYR A 243 -14.47 -21.58 17.51
C TYR A 243 -15.58 -22.56 17.07
N LYS A 244 -16.14 -23.34 17.97
CA LYS A 244 -17.21 -24.31 17.68
C LYS A 244 -18.48 -23.69 17.13
N LYS A 245 -18.82 -22.46 17.54
CA LYS A 245 -20.01 -21.74 17.09
C LYS A 245 -19.85 -21.21 15.66
N TRP A 246 -18.67 -20.69 15.30
CA TRP A 246 -18.49 -19.90 14.12
C TRP A 246 -17.60 -20.52 13.05
N TYR A 247 -16.60 -21.37 13.39
CA TYR A 247 -15.77 -22.04 12.40
C TYR A 247 -16.49 -23.28 11.88
N ARG A 248 -17.25 -23.08 10.84
CA ARG A 248 -18.10 -24.12 10.25
C ARG A 248 -18.19 -23.96 8.72
N PRO A 249 -18.31 -25.08 7.97
CA PRO A 249 -18.17 -25.10 6.51
C PRO A 249 -19.10 -24.16 5.75
N ASP A 250 -20.30 -23.91 6.23
CA ASP A 250 -21.28 -23.04 5.56
C ASP A 250 -20.90 -21.55 5.53
N LEU A 251 -19.92 -21.15 6.36
CA LEU A 251 -19.34 -19.79 6.39
C LEU A 251 -17.94 -19.72 5.80
N GLN A 252 -17.46 -20.81 5.17
CA GLN A 252 -16.09 -20.95 4.72
C GLN A 252 -15.98 -21.09 3.22
N ALA A 253 -14.86 -20.58 2.69
CA ALA A 253 -14.43 -20.88 1.32
C ALA A 253 -12.95 -21.29 1.29
N VAL A 254 -12.65 -22.25 0.41
CA VAL A 254 -11.29 -22.59 0.00
C VAL A 254 -11.08 -22.02 -1.39
N ILE A 255 -10.03 -21.22 -1.54
CA ILE A 255 -9.66 -20.59 -2.81
C ILE A 255 -8.25 -21.07 -3.18
N ILE A 256 -8.08 -21.59 -4.40
CA ILE A 256 -6.82 -22.09 -4.89
C ILE A 256 -6.58 -21.51 -6.28
N VAL A 257 -5.49 -20.78 -6.43
CA VAL A 257 -5.10 -20.17 -7.70
C VAL A 257 -3.64 -20.52 -7.98
N GLY A 258 -3.36 -21.04 -9.16
CA GLY A 258 -1.98 -21.38 -9.51
C GLY A 258 -1.82 -22.23 -10.76
N ASP A 259 -0.57 -22.60 -11.03
CA ASP A 259 -0.18 -23.49 -12.12
C ASP A 259 -0.48 -24.95 -11.75
N ILE A 260 -1.76 -25.30 -11.77
CA ILE A 260 -2.32 -26.57 -11.28
C ILE A 260 -3.26 -27.21 -12.28
N ASP A 261 -3.36 -28.56 -12.22
CA ASP A 261 -4.48 -29.26 -12.84
C ASP A 261 -5.75 -29.04 -12.00
N VAL A 262 -6.65 -28.23 -12.53
CA VAL A 262 -7.89 -27.83 -11.86
C VAL A 262 -8.79 -29.02 -11.51
N LYS A 263 -8.86 -30.05 -12.38
CA LYS A 263 -9.70 -31.23 -12.15
C LYS A 263 -9.14 -32.11 -11.05
N ALA A 264 -7.84 -32.34 -11.05
CA ALA A 264 -7.17 -33.10 -10.01
C ALA A 264 -7.26 -32.37 -8.66
N MET A 265 -7.08 -31.04 -8.66
CA MET A 265 -7.21 -30.22 -7.44
C MET A 265 -8.65 -30.24 -6.91
N GLU A 266 -9.65 -30.16 -7.77
CA GLU A 266 -11.05 -30.25 -7.35
C GLU A 266 -11.37 -31.60 -6.69
N GLN A 267 -10.81 -32.70 -7.21
CA GLN A 267 -10.96 -34.02 -6.62
C GLN A 267 -10.32 -34.09 -5.22
N LYS A 268 -9.11 -33.53 -5.05
CA LYS A 268 -8.44 -33.43 -3.75
C LYS A 268 -9.25 -32.61 -2.74
N VAL A 269 -9.75 -31.45 -3.14
CA VAL A 269 -10.61 -30.59 -2.29
C VAL A 269 -11.87 -31.35 -1.87
N LYS A 270 -12.55 -32.00 -2.80
CA LYS A 270 -13.75 -32.81 -2.48
C LYS A 270 -13.45 -33.96 -1.53
N ALA A 271 -12.32 -34.66 -1.74
CA ALA A 271 -11.92 -35.78 -0.90
C ALA A 271 -11.60 -35.35 0.54
N ILE A 272 -10.83 -34.26 0.71
CA ILE A 272 -10.35 -33.83 2.03
C ILE A 272 -11.47 -33.11 2.80
N PHE A 273 -12.17 -32.15 2.20
CA PHE A 273 -13.11 -31.29 2.91
C PHE A 273 -14.53 -31.86 3.06
N SER A 274 -14.92 -32.89 2.30
CA SER A 274 -16.24 -33.49 2.46
C SER A 274 -16.45 -34.23 3.79
N GLY A 275 -15.36 -34.60 4.47
CA GLY A 275 -15.39 -35.24 5.77
C GLY A 275 -15.73 -34.31 6.93
N ILE A 276 -15.61 -32.99 6.76
CA ILE A 276 -15.91 -32.00 7.79
C ILE A 276 -17.43 -32.03 8.10
N PRO A 277 -17.84 -32.17 9.38
CA PRO A 277 -19.24 -32.30 9.72
C PRO A 277 -20.08 -31.07 9.37
N LEU A 278 -21.28 -31.27 8.87
CA LEU A 278 -22.29 -30.23 8.74
C LEU A 278 -22.70 -29.71 10.11
N ALA A 279 -22.68 -28.39 10.32
CA ALA A 279 -23.16 -27.79 11.56
C ALA A 279 -24.68 -28.00 11.72
N LYS A 280 -25.10 -28.75 12.78
CA LYS A 280 -26.51 -28.97 13.12
C LYS A 280 -27.01 -27.82 13.97
N LYS A 281 -28.21 -27.26 13.63
CA LYS A 281 -28.82 -26.12 14.35
C LYS A 281 -27.87 -24.90 14.49
N ALA A 282 -27.18 -24.57 13.42
CA ALA A 282 -26.24 -23.50 13.41
C ALA A 282 -26.91 -22.11 13.65
N THR A 283 -26.29 -21.27 14.45
CA THR A 283 -26.71 -19.87 14.59
C THR A 283 -26.56 -19.15 13.23
N PRO A 284 -27.61 -18.50 12.71
CA PRO A 284 -27.51 -17.77 11.46
C PRO A 284 -26.42 -16.68 11.54
N ARG A 285 -25.64 -16.52 10.47
CA ARG A 285 -24.74 -15.38 10.28
C ARG A 285 -25.58 -14.18 9.82
N THR A 286 -25.79 -13.20 10.70
CA THR A 286 -26.48 -11.94 10.38
C THR A 286 -25.45 -10.83 10.19
N TYR A 287 -25.70 -9.92 9.25
CA TYR A 287 -24.88 -8.70 9.09
C TYR A 287 -25.42 -7.60 9.99
N GLU A 288 -24.51 -6.95 10.69
CA GLU A 288 -24.83 -5.84 11.57
C GLU A 288 -25.20 -4.60 10.75
N ILE A 289 -26.19 -3.84 11.22
CA ILE A 289 -26.71 -2.64 10.54
C ILE A 289 -26.34 -1.42 11.38
N ILE A 290 -25.83 -0.37 10.73
CA ILE A 290 -25.67 0.94 11.32
C ILE A 290 -27.01 1.68 11.14
N PRO A 291 -27.70 2.07 12.24
CA PRO A 291 -29.00 2.73 12.17
C PRO A 291 -28.92 4.07 11.44
N LYS A 292 -29.95 4.36 10.63
CA LYS A 292 -30.08 5.67 9.97
C LYS A 292 -30.51 6.73 10.97
N HIS A 293 -30.08 7.98 10.71
CA HIS A 293 -30.40 9.12 11.55
C HIS A 293 -30.60 10.39 10.72
N ASP A 294 -31.48 11.27 11.16
CA ASP A 294 -31.71 12.59 10.55
C ASP A 294 -30.90 13.69 11.24
N GLU A 295 -30.54 13.45 12.51
CA GLU A 295 -29.71 14.37 13.28
C GLU A 295 -28.25 14.26 12.86
N LEU A 296 -27.56 15.40 12.70
CA LEU A 296 -26.11 15.42 12.55
C LEU A 296 -25.45 14.96 13.86
N TYR A 297 -24.67 13.86 13.80
CA TYR A 297 -23.83 13.41 14.90
C TYR A 297 -22.53 14.18 14.90
N PHE A 298 -22.01 14.48 16.10
CA PHE A 298 -20.83 15.29 16.29
C PHE A 298 -20.01 14.73 17.46
N GLU A 299 -18.69 14.58 17.27
CA GLU A 299 -17.77 14.17 18.33
C GLU A 299 -16.45 14.89 18.17
N THR A 300 -15.80 15.14 19.32
CA THR A 300 -14.43 15.63 19.39
C THR A 300 -13.56 14.61 20.11
N ALA A 301 -12.38 14.34 19.57
CA ALA A 301 -11.42 13.45 20.20
C ALA A 301 -10.03 14.08 20.17
N SER A 302 -9.30 13.95 21.28
CA SER A 302 -7.94 14.46 21.36
C SER A 302 -6.99 13.44 21.95
N ASP A 303 -5.72 13.57 21.60
CA ASP A 303 -4.65 12.71 22.10
C ASP A 303 -3.35 13.51 22.24
N LYS A 304 -2.57 13.22 23.29
CA LYS A 304 -1.33 13.95 23.56
C LYS A 304 -0.20 13.71 22.57
N GLU A 305 -0.25 12.57 21.86
CA GLU A 305 0.72 12.21 20.83
C GLU A 305 0.22 12.56 19.42
N ALA A 306 -1.02 13.05 19.28
CA ALA A 306 -1.53 13.52 18.00
C ALA A 306 -0.86 14.84 17.59
N SER A 307 -0.56 14.97 16.31
CA SER A 307 0.29 16.05 15.79
C SER A 307 -0.48 17.17 15.11
N SER A 308 -1.74 16.96 14.72
CA SER A 308 -2.50 17.94 13.93
C SER A 308 -4.00 17.79 14.14
N THR A 309 -4.72 18.89 13.90
CA THR A 309 -6.18 18.93 14.08
C THR A 309 -6.92 18.91 12.75
N ALA A 310 -7.85 17.99 12.62
CA ALA A 310 -8.68 17.81 11.42
C ALA A 310 -10.17 17.78 11.73
N ILE A 311 -10.98 18.27 10.79
CA ILE A 311 -12.42 18.03 10.73
C ILE A 311 -12.71 17.05 9.60
N THR A 312 -13.48 15.99 9.90
CA THR A 312 -13.98 15.07 8.90
C THR A 312 -15.50 15.06 8.92
N LEU A 313 -16.13 15.50 7.84
CA LEU A 313 -17.56 15.33 7.61
C LEU A 313 -17.78 14.02 6.85
N ARG A 314 -18.60 13.14 7.39
CA ARG A 314 -18.92 11.83 6.84
C ARG A 314 -20.41 11.71 6.52
N TYR A 315 -20.72 11.08 5.40
CA TYR A 315 -22.08 10.69 5.00
C TYR A 315 -22.14 9.17 4.95
N ILE A 316 -22.91 8.54 5.83
CA ILE A 316 -23.07 7.08 5.84
C ILE A 316 -24.03 6.68 4.72
N ILE A 317 -23.60 5.74 3.88
CA ILE A 317 -24.31 5.28 2.68
C ILE A 317 -24.48 3.76 2.76
N ASP A 318 -25.71 3.28 2.48
CA ASP A 318 -25.95 1.83 2.39
C ASP A 318 -25.24 1.23 1.16
N GLU A 319 -24.60 0.07 1.36
CA GLU A 319 -23.90 -0.66 0.32
C GLU A 319 -24.43 -2.10 0.26
N PRO A 320 -25.37 -2.41 -0.64
CA PRO A 320 -25.96 -3.74 -0.72
C PRO A 320 -24.96 -4.75 -1.32
N LEU A 321 -25.00 -5.98 -0.83
CA LEU A 321 -24.21 -7.11 -1.36
C LEU A 321 -24.81 -7.64 -2.66
N ILE A 322 -24.71 -6.88 -3.73
CA ILE A 322 -25.28 -7.18 -5.05
C ILE A 322 -24.20 -7.19 -6.12
N LYS A 323 -24.10 -8.27 -6.88
CA LYS A 323 -23.23 -8.42 -8.07
C LYS A 323 -23.95 -7.89 -9.31
N ASP A 324 -23.98 -6.58 -9.47
CA ASP A 324 -24.79 -5.87 -10.46
C ASP A 324 -23.95 -4.81 -11.17
N SER A 325 -24.16 -4.67 -12.47
CA SER A 325 -23.49 -3.64 -13.29
C SER A 325 -23.84 -2.21 -12.86
N LEU A 326 -25.00 -1.97 -12.24
CA LEU A 326 -25.39 -0.65 -11.71
C LEU A 326 -24.54 -0.27 -10.50
N VAL A 327 -24.23 -1.24 -9.60
CA VAL A 327 -23.32 -1.00 -8.48
C VAL A 327 -21.91 -0.69 -9.00
N THR A 328 -21.43 -1.43 -9.99
CA THR A 328 -20.15 -1.16 -10.64
C THR A 328 -20.11 0.25 -11.24
N ARG A 329 -21.17 0.65 -11.97
CA ARG A 329 -21.30 2.00 -12.53
C ARG A 329 -21.31 3.09 -11.47
N LYS A 330 -22.05 2.89 -10.37
CA LYS A 330 -22.05 3.78 -9.20
C LYS A 330 -20.63 3.95 -8.63
N ASN A 331 -19.89 2.86 -8.48
CA ASN A 331 -18.54 2.91 -7.93
C ASN A 331 -17.56 3.67 -8.85
N ILE A 332 -17.70 3.53 -10.17
CA ILE A 332 -16.94 4.33 -11.14
C ILE A 332 -17.28 5.83 -11.01
N MET A 333 -18.56 6.17 -10.87
CA MET A 333 -18.98 7.57 -10.65
C MET A 333 -18.46 8.13 -9.31
N ASN A 334 -18.42 7.32 -8.24
CA ASN A 334 -17.78 7.69 -6.99
C ASN A 334 -16.29 8.02 -7.18
N SER A 335 -15.58 7.17 -7.94
CA SER A 335 -14.17 7.40 -8.26
C SER A 335 -13.96 8.66 -9.12
N PHE A 336 -14.85 8.94 -10.05
CA PHE A 336 -14.82 10.17 -10.86
C PHE A 336 -15.03 11.40 -9.99
N TYR A 337 -16.05 11.37 -9.15
CA TYR A 337 -16.34 12.45 -8.23
C TYR A 337 -15.16 12.77 -7.32
N THR A 338 -14.57 11.76 -6.67
CA THR A 338 -13.42 11.96 -5.79
C THR A 338 -12.19 12.44 -6.54
N SER A 339 -11.94 11.95 -7.74
CA SER A 339 -10.83 12.40 -8.60
C SER A 339 -10.98 13.90 -8.94
N ILE A 340 -12.16 14.32 -9.36
CA ILE A 340 -12.44 15.71 -9.74
C ILE A 340 -12.30 16.64 -8.52
N LEU A 341 -12.94 16.30 -7.40
CA LEU A 341 -12.90 17.16 -6.21
C LEU A 341 -11.50 17.24 -5.60
N ASN A 342 -10.76 16.14 -5.53
CA ASN A 342 -9.38 16.16 -5.05
C ASN A 342 -8.45 16.98 -5.96
N ASN A 343 -8.68 16.99 -7.28
CA ASN A 343 -7.94 17.87 -8.18
C ASN A 343 -8.22 19.34 -7.87
N ARG A 344 -9.49 19.72 -7.62
CA ARG A 344 -9.85 21.07 -7.22
C ARG A 344 -9.26 21.45 -5.85
N PHE A 345 -9.25 20.53 -4.89
CA PHE A 345 -8.57 20.71 -3.59
C PHE A 345 -7.07 20.97 -3.76
N ASN A 346 -6.40 20.19 -4.62
CA ASN A 346 -4.99 20.41 -4.93
C ASN A 346 -4.74 21.79 -5.55
N GLU A 347 -5.66 22.27 -6.42
CA GLU A 347 -5.57 23.63 -6.97
C GLU A 347 -5.70 24.70 -5.89
N LEU A 348 -6.62 24.52 -4.94
CA LEU A 348 -6.76 25.44 -3.80
C LEU A 348 -5.47 25.49 -2.98
N LEU A 349 -4.93 24.34 -2.62
CA LEU A 349 -3.70 24.24 -1.82
C LEU A 349 -2.50 24.88 -2.50
N LEU A 350 -2.40 24.81 -3.84
CA LEU A 350 -1.31 25.41 -4.61
C LEU A 350 -1.48 26.90 -4.92
N LYS A 351 -2.72 27.39 -4.97
CA LYS A 351 -3.01 28.81 -5.26
C LYS A 351 -3.10 29.69 -4.03
N ASN A 352 -3.37 29.08 -2.88
CA ASN A 352 -3.79 29.83 -1.71
C ASN A 352 -2.80 29.65 -0.55
N GLN A 353 -2.39 30.78 0.03
CA GLN A 353 -1.77 30.81 1.37
C GLN A 353 -2.85 30.65 2.46
N GLY A 354 -3.87 29.82 2.18
CA GLY A 354 -5.08 29.65 2.98
C GLY A 354 -4.87 28.99 4.33
N SER A 355 -5.96 28.58 4.92
CA SER A 355 -6.02 27.97 6.25
C SER A 355 -5.69 26.47 6.25
N SER A 356 -5.74 25.84 5.06
CA SER A 356 -5.61 24.40 4.90
C SER A 356 -4.17 23.93 4.76
N LEU A 357 -3.83 22.82 5.44
CA LEU A 357 -2.63 22.04 5.21
C LEU A 357 -2.88 20.88 4.25
N ASN A 358 -4.05 20.25 4.37
CA ASN A 358 -4.50 19.18 3.49
C ASN A 358 -6.01 19.18 3.38
N LEU A 359 -6.50 18.98 2.17
CA LEU A 359 -7.92 18.80 1.85
C LEU A 359 -8.05 17.49 1.07
N LYS A 360 -8.98 16.62 1.47
CA LYS A 360 -9.17 15.33 0.83
C LYS A 360 -10.62 14.89 0.84
N THR A 361 -11.04 14.22 -0.22
CA THR A 361 -12.30 13.49 -0.26
C THR A 361 -12.09 12.05 -0.70
N TYR A 362 -12.86 11.13 -0.13
CA TYR A 362 -12.75 9.71 -0.41
C TYR A 362 -13.99 8.94 0.05
N PHE A 363 -14.21 7.76 -0.55
CA PHE A 363 -15.16 6.77 -0.03
C PHE A 363 -14.39 5.71 0.78
N SER A 364 -15.00 5.22 1.85
CA SER A 364 -14.41 4.21 2.73
C SER A 364 -15.47 3.19 3.19
N GLU A 365 -15.22 1.91 2.99
CA GLU A 365 -16.02 0.84 3.60
C GLU A 365 -15.85 0.93 5.12
N ILE A 366 -16.96 1.02 5.87
CA ILE A 366 -16.95 1.09 7.35
C ILE A 366 -17.58 -0.14 7.99
N SER A 367 -18.38 -0.87 7.22
CA SER A 367 -18.96 -2.13 7.60
C SER A 367 -19.28 -2.96 6.36
N ARG A 368 -19.74 -4.19 6.54
CA ARG A 368 -20.12 -5.06 5.41
C ARG A 368 -21.24 -4.45 4.56
N LEU A 369 -22.12 -3.63 5.15
CA LEU A 369 -23.29 -3.07 4.49
C LEU A 369 -23.26 -1.55 4.33
N ASN A 370 -22.19 -0.89 4.78
CA ASN A 370 -22.10 0.57 4.73
C ASN A 370 -20.74 1.05 4.25
N THR A 371 -20.79 2.08 3.45
CA THR A 371 -19.65 2.93 3.08
C THR A 371 -19.87 4.34 3.58
N THR A 372 -18.82 5.13 3.73
CA THR A 372 -18.91 6.58 3.95
C THR A 372 -18.36 7.33 2.77
N TYR A 373 -18.99 8.45 2.44
CA TYR A 373 -18.38 9.54 1.71
C TYR A 373 -17.82 10.54 2.71
N ASN A 374 -16.56 10.96 2.54
CA ASN A 374 -15.82 11.76 3.51
C ASN A 374 -15.27 13.03 2.87
N ILE A 375 -15.37 14.15 3.60
CA ILE A 375 -14.67 15.41 3.35
C ILE A 375 -13.78 15.66 4.56
N LEU A 376 -12.46 15.61 4.36
CA LEU A 376 -11.45 15.85 5.38
C LEU A 376 -10.76 17.18 5.14
N ALA A 377 -10.67 17.98 6.17
CA ALA A 377 -9.93 19.23 6.19
C ALA A 377 -8.93 19.23 7.37
N LEU A 378 -7.65 19.25 7.04
CA LEU A 378 -6.55 19.43 7.99
C LEU A 378 -6.17 20.91 7.97
N GLY A 379 -6.34 21.58 9.10
CA GLY A 379 -6.06 23.02 9.24
C GLY A 379 -4.65 23.31 9.75
N LYS A 380 -4.17 24.51 9.45
CA LYS A 380 -3.07 25.12 10.20
C LYS A 380 -3.51 25.31 11.66
N LYS A 381 -2.57 25.41 12.58
CA LYS A 381 -2.87 25.61 14.01
C LYS A 381 -3.85 26.76 14.23
N GLY A 382 -4.96 26.49 14.92
CA GLY A 382 -6.05 27.43 15.16
C GLY A 382 -6.88 27.83 13.92
N LYS A 383 -6.72 27.13 12.78
CA LYS A 383 -7.41 27.45 11.50
C LYS A 383 -8.22 26.26 10.95
N THR A 384 -8.52 25.29 11.78
CA THR A 384 -9.18 24.05 11.33
C THR A 384 -10.60 24.28 10.83
N LEU A 385 -11.33 25.24 11.43
CA LEU A 385 -12.68 25.57 10.99
C LEU A 385 -12.70 26.29 9.64
N GLU A 386 -11.75 27.19 9.40
CA GLU A 386 -11.58 27.88 8.12
C GLU A 386 -11.12 26.89 7.02
N ALA A 387 -10.25 25.93 7.34
CA ALA A 387 -9.88 24.86 6.41
C ALA A 387 -11.08 23.99 6.02
N PHE A 388 -11.98 23.70 6.97
CA PHE A 388 -13.22 23.01 6.69
C PHE A 388 -14.16 23.86 5.81
N GLU A 389 -14.25 25.17 6.03
CA GLU A 389 -15.00 26.09 5.18
C GLU A 389 -14.47 26.05 3.73
N GLU A 390 -13.15 26.07 3.52
CA GLU A 390 -12.53 25.95 2.20
C GLU A 390 -12.93 24.63 1.51
N ALA A 391 -12.80 23.48 2.21
CA ALA A 391 -13.16 22.17 1.68
C ALA A 391 -14.65 22.05 1.35
N TYR A 392 -15.51 22.49 2.28
CA TYR A 392 -16.96 22.40 2.12
C TYR A 392 -17.46 23.33 1.02
N THR A 393 -16.86 24.51 0.87
CA THR A 393 -17.17 25.46 -0.21
C THR A 393 -16.94 24.85 -1.58
N GLU A 394 -15.81 24.17 -1.79
CA GLU A 394 -15.51 23.56 -3.08
C GLU A 394 -16.36 22.30 -3.34
N ALA A 395 -16.65 21.51 -2.31
CA ALA A 395 -17.59 20.40 -2.41
C ALA A 395 -19.02 20.87 -2.75
N GLU A 396 -19.48 21.97 -2.14
CA GLU A 396 -20.78 22.58 -2.44
C GLU A 396 -20.79 23.22 -3.84
N ARG A 397 -19.69 23.83 -4.30
CA ARG A 397 -19.53 24.32 -5.68
C ARG A 397 -19.71 23.17 -6.68
N LEU A 398 -19.03 22.05 -6.48
CA LEU A 398 -19.18 20.87 -7.34
C LEU A 398 -20.61 20.31 -7.31
N LYS A 399 -21.26 20.29 -6.15
CA LYS A 399 -22.65 19.83 -6.00
C LYS A 399 -23.62 20.72 -6.76
N ARG A 400 -23.47 22.05 -6.69
CA ARG A 400 -24.39 23.01 -7.33
C ARG A 400 -24.22 23.06 -8.84
N PHE A 401 -23.00 23.22 -9.30
CA PHE A 401 -22.70 23.51 -10.71
C PHE A 401 -22.22 22.30 -11.48
N GLY A 402 -21.82 21.23 -10.79
CA GLY A 402 -21.29 20.03 -11.40
C GLY A 402 -19.82 20.15 -11.83
N ALA A 403 -19.36 19.11 -12.48
CA ALA A 403 -18.09 19.08 -13.19
C ALA A 403 -18.23 19.75 -14.57
N ILE A 404 -17.12 20.20 -15.14
CA ILE A 404 -17.04 20.65 -16.52
C ILE A 404 -16.57 19.51 -17.46
N GLN A 405 -16.82 19.64 -18.77
CA GLN A 405 -16.50 18.60 -19.75
C GLN A 405 -15.01 18.24 -19.73
N ALA A 406 -14.13 19.21 -19.60
CA ALA A 406 -12.68 18.98 -19.53
C ALA A 406 -12.25 18.13 -18.32
N GLU A 407 -12.88 18.27 -17.16
CA GLU A 407 -12.63 17.43 -15.98
C GLU A 407 -13.09 15.99 -16.22
N LEU A 408 -14.27 15.80 -16.81
CA LEU A 408 -14.79 14.48 -17.13
C LEU A 408 -13.89 13.78 -18.16
N ASP A 409 -13.50 14.45 -19.24
CA ASP A 409 -12.67 13.88 -20.29
C ASP A 409 -11.29 13.50 -19.76
N ARG A 410 -10.68 14.34 -18.93
CA ARG A 410 -9.41 14.06 -18.25
C ARG A 410 -9.52 12.84 -17.32
N THR A 411 -10.59 12.78 -16.52
CA THR A 411 -10.83 11.67 -15.60
C THR A 411 -11.03 10.37 -16.38
N LYS A 412 -11.82 10.38 -17.46
CA LYS A 412 -11.99 9.21 -18.34
C LYS A 412 -10.66 8.72 -18.91
N LYS A 413 -9.83 9.64 -19.43
CA LYS A 413 -8.49 9.29 -19.96
C LYS A 413 -7.62 8.61 -18.90
N LEU A 414 -7.57 9.17 -17.69
CA LEU A 414 -6.81 8.61 -16.58
C LEU A 414 -7.25 7.17 -16.26
N PHE A 415 -8.56 6.96 -16.10
CA PHE A 415 -9.09 5.63 -15.74
C PHE A 415 -8.93 4.62 -16.88
N ILE A 416 -9.17 5.03 -18.14
CA ILE A 416 -8.98 4.15 -19.32
C ILE A 416 -7.50 3.74 -19.41
N SER A 417 -6.56 4.67 -19.27
CA SER A 417 -5.11 4.36 -19.30
C SER A 417 -4.71 3.31 -18.24
N SER A 418 -5.28 3.39 -17.04
CA SER A 418 -5.02 2.38 -16.00
C SER A 418 -5.57 0.99 -16.38
N TYR A 419 -6.73 0.95 -17.06
CA TYR A 419 -7.29 -0.33 -17.53
C TYR A 419 -6.59 -0.85 -18.79
N ASP A 420 -6.06 0.03 -19.64
CA ASP A 420 -5.20 -0.35 -20.78
C ASP A 420 -3.90 -1.01 -20.30
N ASP A 421 -3.30 -0.50 -19.24
CA ASP A 421 -2.15 -1.14 -18.57
C ASP A 421 -2.53 -2.51 -17.98
N PHE A 422 -3.63 -2.57 -17.24
CA PHE A 422 -4.14 -3.82 -16.65
C PHE A 422 -4.32 -4.91 -17.70
N ILE A 423 -4.99 -4.61 -18.83
CA ILE A 423 -5.25 -5.62 -19.88
C ILE A 423 -3.98 -6.00 -20.63
N SER A 424 -3.05 -5.08 -20.82
CA SER A 424 -1.77 -5.34 -21.44
C SER A 424 -0.92 -6.31 -20.64
N ASN A 425 -1.05 -6.28 -19.31
CA ASN A 425 -0.32 -7.13 -18.38
C ASN A 425 -1.16 -8.31 -17.82
N LYS A 426 -2.29 -8.65 -18.44
CA LYS A 426 -3.22 -9.68 -17.93
C LYS A 426 -2.56 -11.06 -17.67
N ASP A 427 -1.61 -11.47 -18.52
CA ASP A 427 -0.89 -12.73 -18.39
C ASP A 427 0.25 -12.68 -17.35
N LYS A 428 0.40 -11.54 -16.67
CA LYS A 428 1.36 -11.30 -15.58
C LYS A 428 0.68 -11.01 -14.24
N ILE A 429 -0.63 -11.14 -14.17
CA ILE A 429 -1.38 -11.00 -12.93
C ILE A 429 -1.07 -12.24 -12.07
N ASP A 430 -0.55 -11.99 -10.87
CA ASP A 430 -0.13 -13.05 -9.97
C ASP A 430 -1.31 -13.81 -9.33
N ASN A 431 -0.99 -14.99 -8.79
CA ASN A 431 -1.96 -15.88 -8.14
C ASN A 431 -2.66 -15.20 -6.95
N GLU A 432 -1.95 -14.37 -6.20
CA GLU A 432 -2.48 -13.71 -5.00
C GLU A 432 -3.53 -12.66 -5.38
N THR A 433 -3.26 -11.86 -6.40
CA THR A 433 -4.23 -10.88 -6.94
C THR A 433 -5.55 -11.54 -7.35
N TRP A 434 -5.49 -12.70 -8.00
CA TRP A 434 -6.71 -13.44 -8.37
C TRP A 434 -7.40 -14.06 -7.15
N ALA A 435 -6.64 -14.59 -6.18
CA ALA A 435 -7.19 -15.13 -4.93
C ALA A 435 -7.88 -14.05 -4.10
N ASP A 436 -7.31 -12.84 -4.02
CA ASP A 436 -7.92 -11.69 -3.34
C ASP A 436 -9.22 -11.22 -4.03
N LYS A 437 -9.25 -11.21 -5.37
CA LYS A 437 -10.50 -10.93 -6.10
C LYS A 437 -11.58 -11.98 -5.82
N LEU A 438 -11.23 -13.26 -5.75
CA LEU A 438 -12.16 -14.35 -5.41
C LEU A 438 -12.60 -14.27 -3.93
N THR A 439 -11.72 -13.87 -3.03
CA THR A 439 -12.05 -13.59 -1.62
C THR A 439 -13.09 -12.48 -1.52
N ASN A 440 -12.92 -11.38 -2.24
CA ASN A 440 -13.91 -10.31 -2.31
C ASN A 440 -15.21 -10.73 -3.00
N TYR A 441 -15.14 -11.62 -3.99
CA TYR A 441 -16.33 -12.22 -4.60
C TYR A 441 -17.15 -13.03 -3.59
N PHE A 442 -16.48 -13.85 -2.75
CA PHE A 442 -17.13 -14.65 -1.73
C PHE A 442 -17.69 -13.79 -0.58
N LEU A 443 -16.88 -12.89 -0.04
CA LEU A 443 -17.21 -12.11 1.16
C LEU A 443 -18.12 -10.91 0.89
N LYS A 444 -17.85 -10.17 -0.21
CA LYS A 444 -18.43 -8.83 -0.43
C LYS A 444 -19.30 -8.74 -1.69
N ALA A 445 -19.59 -9.86 -2.32
CA ALA A 445 -20.34 -9.91 -3.58
C ALA A 445 -19.76 -8.99 -4.69
N LYS A 446 -18.43 -8.70 -4.66
CA LYS A 446 -17.78 -7.95 -5.76
C LYS A 446 -17.73 -8.84 -7.00
N PRO A 447 -17.98 -8.33 -8.21
CA PRO A 447 -17.90 -9.13 -9.43
C PRO A 447 -16.51 -9.73 -9.65
N PHE A 448 -16.46 -10.94 -10.22
CA PHE A 448 -15.23 -11.57 -10.68
C PHE A 448 -15.39 -11.98 -12.15
N LEU A 449 -14.63 -11.35 -13.01
CA LEU A 449 -14.63 -11.53 -14.46
C LEU A 449 -13.22 -11.89 -14.94
N SER A 450 -13.13 -12.46 -16.16
CA SER A 450 -11.86 -12.51 -16.87
C SER A 450 -11.30 -11.10 -17.07
N ALA A 451 -9.99 -10.97 -17.24
CA ALA A 451 -9.38 -9.67 -17.48
C ALA A 451 -9.99 -8.96 -18.69
N GLU A 452 -10.29 -9.72 -19.74
CA GLU A 452 -10.90 -9.20 -20.97
C GLU A 452 -12.34 -8.72 -20.76
N ASP A 453 -13.14 -9.50 -20.04
CA ASP A 453 -14.54 -9.13 -19.80
C ASP A 453 -14.65 -7.98 -18.79
N ASP A 454 -13.77 -7.95 -17.78
CA ASP A 454 -13.63 -6.83 -16.83
C ASP A 454 -13.24 -5.54 -17.58
N TYR A 455 -12.20 -5.61 -18.42
CA TYR A 455 -11.77 -4.49 -19.27
C TYR A 455 -12.92 -3.96 -20.16
N LYS A 456 -13.64 -4.85 -20.87
CA LYS A 456 -14.78 -4.45 -21.73
C LYS A 456 -15.90 -3.80 -20.93
N LEU A 457 -16.26 -4.40 -19.80
CA LEU A 457 -17.31 -3.88 -18.93
C LEU A 457 -16.95 -2.50 -18.41
N ILE A 458 -15.80 -2.38 -17.77
CA ILE A 458 -15.38 -1.15 -17.08
C ILE A 458 -15.13 -0.03 -18.08
N THR A 459 -14.36 -0.27 -19.15
CA THR A 459 -14.09 0.77 -20.16
C THR A 459 -15.36 1.15 -20.93
N GLY A 460 -16.29 0.21 -21.15
CA GLY A 460 -17.60 0.47 -21.71
C GLY A 460 -18.43 1.39 -20.82
N ILE A 461 -18.45 1.14 -19.49
CA ILE A 461 -19.11 2.01 -18.51
C ILE A 461 -18.45 3.39 -18.50
N ILE A 462 -17.12 3.47 -18.38
CA ILE A 462 -16.36 4.74 -18.37
C ILE A 462 -16.70 5.59 -19.58
N LYS A 463 -16.64 5.03 -20.78
CA LYS A 463 -16.95 5.74 -22.03
C LYS A 463 -18.39 6.23 -22.09
N SER A 464 -19.34 5.49 -21.55
CA SER A 464 -20.78 5.78 -21.62
C SER A 464 -21.27 6.81 -20.59
N ILE A 465 -20.53 7.10 -19.52
CA ILE A 465 -20.91 8.13 -18.53
C ILE A 465 -20.91 9.51 -19.20
N SER A 466 -22.07 10.18 -19.24
CA SER A 466 -22.17 11.56 -19.74
C SER A 466 -21.93 12.59 -18.63
N LEU A 467 -21.68 13.84 -19.03
CA LEU A 467 -21.53 14.94 -18.06
C LEU A 467 -22.81 15.17 -17.28
N GLU A 468 -23.96 15.09 -17.96
CA GLU A 468 -25.29 15.25 -17.35
C GLU A 468 -25.57 14.18 -16.30
N GLU A 469 -25.21 12.92 -16.62
CA GLU A 469 -25.37 11.81 -15.69
C GLU A 469 -24.48 11.98 -14.46
N LEU A 470 -23.19 12.28 -14.65
CA LEU A 470 -22.26 12.53 -13.55
C LEU A 470 -22.75 13.68 -12.67
N ASN A 471 -23.16 14.80 -13.27
CA ASN A 471 -23.61 15.98 -12.54
C ASN A 471 -24.96 15.76 -11.82
N ALA A 472 -25.83 14.91 -12.37
CA ALA A 472 -27.02 14.45 -11.66
C ALA A 472 -26.65 13.57 -10.45
N TYR A 473 -25.69 12.66 -10.63
CA TYR A 473 -25.21 11.78 -9.56
C TYR A 473 -24.54 12.54 -8.41
N VAL A 474 -23.67 13.50 -8.71
CA VAL A 474 -22.98 14.35 -7.70
C VAL A 474 -23.95 14.95 -6.69
N LYS A 475 -25.11 15.41 -7.15
CA LYS A 475 -26.16 16.00 -6.28
C LYS A 475 -26.76 15.00 -5.29
N THR A 476 -26.58 13.70 -5.50
CA THR A 476 -27.15 12.65 -4.65
C THR A 476 -26.22 12.19 -3.52
N ILE A 477 -24.95 12.56 -3.55
CA ILE A 477 -23.93 12.09 -2.60
C ILE A 477 -24.08 12.77 -1.23
N GLN A 478 -24.15 14.10 -1.22
CA GLN A 478 -24.23 14.91 0.00
C GLN A 478 -25.69 15.10 0.42
N LYS A 479 -26.20 14.17 1.22
CA LYS A 479 -27.58 14.22 1.74
C LYS A 479 -27.61 14.88 3.11
N PRO A 480 -28.73 15.54 3.52
CA PRO A 480 -28.86 16.15 4.85
C PRO A 480 -29.05 15.13 6.00
N THR A 481 -29.00 13.83 5.70
CA THR A 481 -29.21 12.73 6.65
C THR A 481 -27.96 11.85 6.76
N ASN A 482 -27.85 11.09 7.84
CA ASN A 482 -26.72 10.19 8.12
C ASN A 482 -25.36 10.92 8.12
N GLN A 483 -25.35 12.14 8.65
CA GLN A 483 -24.14 12.97 8.73
C GLN A 483 -23.45 12.79 10.08
N VAL A 484 -22.14 12.57 10.04
CA VAL A 484 -21.27 12.52 11.23
C VAL A 484 -20.12 13.49 11.02
N VAL A 485 -19.90 14.38 11.97
CA VAL A 485 -18.73 15.27 12.01
C VAL A 485 -17.82 14.82 13.14
N LEU A 486 -16.58 14.59 12.82
CA LEU A 486 -15.53 14.24 13.77
C LEU A 486 -14.47 15.33 13.74
N VAL A 487 -14.12 15.87 14.91
CA VAL A 487 -12.99 16.78 15.11
C VAL A 487 -11.95 16.00 15.91
N THR A 488 -10.79 15.76 15.30
CA THR A 488 -9.72 14.97 15.92
C THR A 488 -8.43 15.76 15.94
N GLY A 489 -7.63 15.66 17.01
CA GLY A 489 -6.39 16.42 17.04
C GLY A 489 -5.59 16.28 18.34
N SER A 490 -4.62 17.19 18.52
CA SER A 490 -3.76 17.24 19.69
C SER A 490 -4.50 17.73 20.93
N ASP A 491 -4.17 17.16 22.10
CA ASP A 491 -4.63 17.68 23.40
C ASP A 491 -4.24 19.15 23.61
N GLN A 492 -3.14 19.60 23.01
CA GLN A 492 -2.68 20.99 23.09
C GLN A 492 -3.63 21.95 22.37
N ASP A 493 -4.31 21.50 21.34
CA ASP A 493 -5.25 22.31 20.53
C ASP A 493 -6.71 22.09 20.95
N LYS A 494 -6.98 21.26 21.95
CA LYS A 494 -8.32 20.87 22.37
C LYS A 494 -9.24 22.07 22.68
N ASN A 495 -8.70 23.13 23.24
CA ASN A 495 -9.46 24.34 23.57
C ASN A 495 -9.87 25.14 22.31
N ASP A 496 -9.17 24.92 21.19
CA ASP A 496 -9.41 25.59 19.92
C ASP A 496 -10.30 24.72 19.00
N PHE A 497 -10.73 23.54 19.47
CA PHE A 497 -11.61 22.68 18.68
C PHE A 497 -12.96 23.37 18.45
N PRO A 498 -13.43 23.44 17.18
CA PRO A 498 -14.75 23.96 16.90
C PRO A 498 -15.83 23.04 17.50
N ASN A 499 -16.84 23.64 18.09
CA ASN A 499 -18.01 22.92 18.56
C ASN A 499 -19.01 22.64 17.42
N LYS A 500 -20.03 21.82 17.69
CA LYS A 500 -21.07 21.44 16.73
C LYS A 500 -21.73 22.65 16.09
N GLU A 501 -22.04 23.70 16.88
CA GLU A 501 -22.74 24.90 16.40
C GLU A 501 -21.87 25.66 15.40
N ALA A 502 -20.57 25.83 15.67
CA ALA A 502 -19.63 26.51 14.79
C ALA A 502 -19.53 25.80 13.43
N VAL A 503 -19.40 24.46 13.43
CA VAL A 503 -19.36 23.68 12.18
C VAL A 503 -20.66 23.77 11.40
N VAL A 504 -21.81 23.64 12.06
CA VAL A 504 -23.12 23.77 11.42
C VAL A 504 -23.34 25.19 10.86
N ASN A 505 -22.86 26.22 11.55
CA ASN A 505 -22.94 27.60 11.05
C ASN A 505 -22.09 27.79 9.79
N VAL A 506 -20.89 27.19 9.72
CA VAL A 506 -20.09 27.20 8.50
C VAL A 506 -20.79 26.47 7.36
N MET A 507 -21.36 25.28 7.60
CA MET A 507 -22.13 24.56 6.58
C MET A 507 -23.29 25.42 6.06
N LYS A 508 -24.11 26.00 6.93
CA LYS A 508 -25.22 26.89 6.54
C LYS A 508 -24.74 28.14 5.82
N LYS A 509 -23.62 28.74 6.27
CA LYS A 509 -23.02 29.90 5.59
C LYS A 509 -22.68 29.55 4.15
N VAL A 510 -22.00 28.44 3.92
CA VAL A 510 -21.60 28.01 2.59
C VAL A 510 -22.79 27.61 1.73
N GLU A 511 -23.80 26.93 2.28
CA GLU A 511 -25.06 26.59 1.60
C GLU A 511 -25.86 27.80 1.15
N ASN A 512 -25.72 28.95 1.82
CA ASN A 512 -26.36 30.20 1.44
C ASN A 512 -25.46 31.18 0.67
N MET A 513 -24.18 30.88 0.53
CA MET A 513 -23.22 31.72 -0.17
C MET A 513 -23.45 31.74 -1.68
N THR A 514 -23.30 32.89 -2.30
CA THR A 514 -23.24 32.99 -3.76
C THR A 514 -21.90 32.44 -4.23
N LEU A 515 -21.93 31.39 -5.03
CA LEU A 515 -20.72 30.74 -5.59
C LEU A 515 -20.74 30.88 -7.10
N GLU A 516 -19.57 31.11 -7.67
CA GLU A 516 -19.37 31.06 -9.12
C GLU A 516 -19.05 29.62 -9.59
N PRO A 517 -19.53 29.22 -10.79
CA PRO A 517 -19.14 27.96 -11.40
C PRO A 517 -17.62 27.83 -11.55
N TYR A 518 -17.11 26.59 -11.41
CA TYR A 518 -15.71 26.31 -11.69
C TYR A 518 -15.44 26.53 -13.18
N THR A 519 -14.39 27.31 -13.47
CA THR A 519 -13.93 27.58 -14.85
C THR A 519 -12.44 27.35 -14.95
N LYS A 520 -11.99 26.82 -16.09
CA LYS A 520 -10.57 26.59 -16.33
C LYS A 520 -10.25 26.77 -17.82
N LYS A 521 -9.09 27.39 -18.12
CA LYS A 521 -8.53 27.47 -19.47
C LYS A 521 -7.56 26.31 -19.68
N GLU A 522 -7.74 25.57 -20.76
CA GLU A 522 -6.81 24.51 -21.16
C GLU A 522 -5.54 25.08 -21.80
N ASN A 523 -4.40 24.48 -21.49
CA ASN A 523 -3.14 24.75 -22.15
C ASN A 523 -2.76 23.57 -23.06
N ASN A 524 -2.96 23.71 -24.35
CA ASN A 524 -2.69 22.65 -25.34
C ASN A 524 -1.29 22.71 -25.97
N ALA A 525 -0.39 23.61 -25.50
CA ALA A 525 0.98 23.71 -26.01
C ALA A 525 1.73 22.35 -25.90
N PRO A 526 2.66 22.02 -26.81
CA PRO A 526 3.51 20.83 -26.67
C PRO A 526 4.44 20.98 -25.47
N LEU A 527 4.89 19.84 -24.87
CA LEU A 527 5.86 19.88 -23.77
C LEU A 527 7.17 20.54 -24.20
N ILE A 528 7.61 20.25 -25.43
CA ILE A 528 8.82 20.80 -26.03
C ILE A 528 8.44 21.41 -27.39
N GLU A 529 8.71 22.69 -27.58
CA GLU A 529 8.48 23.41 -28.84
C GLU A 529 9.63 23.26 -29.82
N LYS A 530 10.86 23.07 -29.29
CA LYS A 530 12.05 22.92 -30.10
C LYS A 530 12.07 21.54 -30.77
N GLU A 531 12.28 21.52 -32.08
CA GLU A 531 12.56 20.29 -32.82
C GLU A 531 13.96 19.76 -32.47
N LEU A 532 14.03 18.53 -31.97
CA LEU A 532 15.26 17.83 -31.64
C LEU A 532 15.49 16.71 -32.66
N LYS A 533 16.75 16.53 -33.07
CA LYS A 533 17.16 15.44 -33.96
C LYS A 533 17.88 14.35 -33.18
N PRO A 534 17.73 13.06 -33.53
CA PRO A 534 18.51 12.01 -32.90
C PRO A 534 20.01 12.23 -33.04
N ALA A 535 20.74 12.22 -31.92
CA ALA A 535 22.20 12.31 -31.91
C ALA A 535 22.82 10.97 -32.33
N ALA A 536 24.03 11.01 -32.90
CA ALA A 536 24.75 9.82 -33.34
C ALA A 536 25.19 8.95 -32.14
N ILE A 537 25.24 7.65 -32.37
CA ILE A 537 25.91 6.69 -31.46
C ILE A 537 27.41 6.70 -31.82
N LYS A 538 28.22 7.13 -30.86
CA LYS A 538 29.69 7.21 -31.01
C LYS A 538 30.37 5.85 -30.81
N LYS A 539 29.82 5.06 -29.88
CA LYS A 539 30.34 3.75 -29.51
C LYS A 539 29.26 2.83 -28.92
N THR A 540 29.28 1.57 -29.29
CA THR A 540 28.50 0.50 -28.64
C THR A 540 29.44 -0.38 -27.81
N PHE A 541 28.95 -0.90 -26.65
CA PHE A 541 29.71 -1.80 -25.81
C PHE A 541 28.78 -2.84 -25.18
N GLU A 542 29.31 -3.97 -24.80
CA GLU A 542 28.60 -5.02 -24.07
C GLU A 542 28.58 -4.72 -22.57
N VAL A 543 27.47 -5.05 -21.90
CA VAL A 543 27.33 -4.92 -20.45
C VAL A 543 27.83 -6.22 -19.79
N ALA A 544 28.86 -6.10 -18.97
CA ALA A 544 29.56 -7.26 -18.40
C ALA A 544 28.60 -8.22 -17.66
N GLY A 545 28.51 -9.45 -18.19
CA GLY A 545 27.71 -10.52 -17.62
C GLY A 545 26.21 -10.48 -17.91
N ILE A 546 25.69 -9.50 -18.67
CA ILE A 546 24.26 -9.41 -19.03
C ILE A 546 24.12 -9.45 -20.55
N LYS A 547 23.90 -10.66 -21.09
CA LYS A 547 24.00 -11.00 -22.51
C LYS A 547 23.17 -10.10 -23.43
N ASP A 548 21.94 -9.77 -23.05
CA ASP A 548 21.00 -9.05 -23.91
C ASP A 548 21.01 -7.53 -23.66
N ALA A 549 21.79 -7.07 -22.67
CA ALA A 549 21.98 -5.65 -22.41
C ALA A 549 23.05 -5.04 -23.34
N LYS A 550 22.69 -3.91 -23.97
CA LYS A 550 23.60 -3.16 -24.83
C LYS A 550 23.86 -1.79 -24.26
N GLY A 551 25.13 -1.40 -24.26
CA GLY A 551 25.55 -0.07 -23.87
C GLY A 551 25.90 0.78 -25.08
N TYR A 552 25.60 2.08 -25.01
CA TYR A 552 25.82 3.08 -26.03
C TYR A 552 26.50 4.31 -25.42
N ILE A 553 27.48 4.87 -26.10
CA ILE A 553 27.98 6.21 -25.84
C ILE A 553 27.43 7.08 -26.93
N LEU A 554 26.67 8.11 -26.59
CA LEU A 554 26.11 9.06 -27.52
C LEU A 554 27.14 10.15 -27.90
N GLU A 555 26.85 10.96 -28.92
CA GLU A 555 27.75 12.02 -29.39
C GLU A 555 28.12 13.01 -28.27
N ASN A 556 27.19 13.30 -27.34
CA ASN A 556 27.42 14.14 -26.18
C ASN A 556 28.11 13.41 -25.00
N GLU A 557 28.67 12.21 -25.21
CA GLU A 557 29.34 11.34 -24.24
C GLU A 557 28.41 10.78 -23.14
N ALA A 558 27.09 10.99 -23.17
CA ALA A 558 26.16 10.36 -22.27
C ALA A 558 26.18 8.82 -22.46
N LYS A 559 26.26 8.08 -21.39
CA LYS A 559 26.24 6.62 -21.38
C LYS A 559 24.80 6.11 -21.23
N VAL A 560 24.38 5.26 -22.15
CA VAL A 560 23.05 4.65 -22.14
C VAL A 560 23.19 3.13 -22.09
N ILE A 561 22.41 2.47 -21.27
CA ILE A 561 22.30 1.01 -21.20
C ILE A 561 20.84 0.63 -21.44
N VAL A 562 20.60 -0.28 -22.38
CA VAL A 562 19.27 -0.75 -22.75
C VAL A 562 19.23 -2.27 -22.61
N LEU A 563 18.29 -2.78 -21.82
CA LEU A 563 17.97 -4.19 -21.69
C LEU A 563 16.52 -4.44 -22.13
N PRO A 564 16.28 -4.87 -23.38
CA PRO A 564 14.95 -5.29 -23.79
C PRO A 564 14.51 -6.56 -23.05
N THR A 565 13.30 -6.55 -22.51
CA THR A 565 12.70 -7.70 -21.82
C THR A 565 11.23 -7.85 -22.18
N THR A 566 10.67 -9.02 -21.85
CA THR A 566 9.23 -9.34 -21.99
C THR A 566 8.60 -9.74 -20.67
N TYR A 567 9.24 -9.43 -19.54
CA TYR A 567 8.70 -9.75 -18.20
C TYR A 567 7.39 -9.02 -17.88
N SER A 568 7.20 -7.84 -18.43
CA SER A 568 5.93 -7.14 -18.53
C SER A 568 5.67 -6.73 -19.98
N GLN A 569 4.42 -6.79 -20.43
CA GLN A 569 4.08 -6.52 -21.84
C GLN A 569 4.08 -5.02 -22.18
N ASP A 570 3.87 -4.17 -21.17
CA ASP A 570 3.77 -2.72 -21.38
C ASP A 570 4.43 -1.91 -20.24
N GLN A 571 5.67 -2.27 -19.90
CA GLN A 571 6.44 -1.56 -18.87
C GLN A 571 7.87 -1.31 -19.35
N ILE A 572 8.35 -0.11 -19.11
CA ILE A 572 9.74 0.30 -19.20
C ILE A 572 10.14 0.93 -17.87
N VAL A 573 11.10 0.32 -17.17
CA VAL A 573 11.71 0.87 -15.96
C VAL A 573 12.93 1.68 -16.34
N PHE A 574 13.01 2.88 -15.81
CA PHE A 574 14.06 3.84 -16.10
C PHE A 574 14.80 4.26 -14.83
N SER A 575 16.11 4.31 -14.86
CA SER A 575 16.95 5.01 -13.90
C SER A 575 18.13 5.70 -14.56
N ALA A 576 18.63 6.75 -13.94
CA ALA A 576 19.85 7.40 -14.35
C ALA A 576 20.64 7.85 -13.12
N PHE A 577 21.95 7.81 -13.16
CA PHE A 577 22.80 8.28 -12.09
C PHE A 577 24.11 8.91 -12.57
N SER A 578 24.62 9.82 -11.75
CA SER A 578 25.99 10.30 -11.75
C SER A 578 26.52 10.30 -10.31
N LYS A 579 27.83 10.20 -10.14
CA LYS A 579 28.47 10.26 -8.81
C LYS A 579 28.55 11.70 -8.31
N GLY A 580 28.56 11.87 -7.00
CA GLY A 580 28.68 13.17 -6.33
C GLY A 580 27.66 13.39 -5.24
N GLY A 581 26.41 13.61 -5.60
CA GLY A 581 25.31 13.84 -4.66
C GLY A 581 25.56 15.02 -3.71
N LYS A 582 25.00 14.91 -2.51
CA LYS A 582 25.19 15.91 -1.44
C LYS A 582 26.63 15.92 -0.90
N SER A 583 27.44 14.86 -1.15
CA SER A 583 28.84 14.85 -0.71
C SER A 583 29.65 16.00 -1.30
N LEU A 584 29.25 16.54 -2.45
CA LEU A 584 29.89 17.69 -3.11
C LEU A 584 29.29 19.05 -2.68
N VAL A 585 28.25 19.04 -1.85
CA VAL A 585 27.60 20.25 -1.36
C VAL A 585 28.26 20.67 -0.04
N LYS A 586 28.49 21.96 0.15
CA LYS A 586 29.02 22.49 1.40
C LYS A 586 28.06 22.22 2.57
N THR A 587 28.58 22.01 3.75
CA THR A 587 27.78 21.69 4.94
C THR A 587 26.70 22.73 5.23
N GLU A 588 27.03 24.03 5.09
CA GLU A 588 26.07 25.12 5.31
C GLU A 588 24.94 25.21 4.27
N ASP A 589 25.05 24.52 3.13
CA ASP A 589 24.05 24.52 2.06
C ASP A 589 23.24 23.21 1.97
N LEU A 590 23.53 22.23 2.85
CA LEU A 590 22.86 20.92 2.83
C LEU A 590 21.34 21.01 3.01
N ALA A 591 20.85 21.93 3.84
CA ALA A 591 19.42 22.16 3.99
C ALA A 591 18.74 22.52 2.66
N SER A 592 19.38 23.36 1.84
CA SER A 592 18.87 23.73 0.53
C SER A 592 19.01 22.59 -0.48
N ALA A 593 20.01 21.71 -0.33
CA ALA A 593 20.17 20.52 -1.16
C ALA A 593 19.06 19.50 -0.94
N GLU A 594 18.63 19.31 0.33
CA GLU A 594 17.54 18.39 0.68
C GLU A 594 16.22 18.71 -0.04
N ILE A 595 15.93 20.00 -0.20
CA ILE A 595 14.66 20.43 -0.81
C ILE A 595 14.76 20.75 -2.30
N ALA A 596 15.96 20.76 -2.89
CA ALA A 596 16.17 21.23 -4.27
C ALA A 596 15.32 20.46 -5.28
N THR A 597 15.29 19.12 -5.20
CA THR A 597 14.48 18.28 -6.10
C THR A 597 12.98 18.37 -5.81
N VAL A 598 12.59 18.60 -4.56
CA VAL A 598 11.19 18.77 -4.16
C VAL A 598 10.63 20.07 -4.76
N ILE A 599 11.39 21.18 -4.66
CA ILE A 599 11.00 22.46 -5.27
C ILE A 599 10.87 22.30 -6.78
N ALA A 600 11.88 21.70 -7.45
CA ALA A 600 11.88 21.52 -8.90
C ALA A 600 10.63 20.75 -9.37
N ARG A 601 10.33 19.60 -8.75
CA ARG A 601 9.14 18.78 -9.07
C ARG A 601 7.83 19.51 -8.82
N SER A 602 7.76 20.26 -7.73
CA SER A 602 6.55 20.98 -7.34
C SER A 602 6.31 22.26 -8.15
N SER A 603 7.35 22.78 -8.81
CA SER A 603 7.26 24.00 -9.63
C SER A 603 6.81 23.74 -11.07
N GLY A 604 6.77 22.48 -11.51
CA GLY A 604 6.46 22.12 -12.90
C GLY A 604 7.69 21.96 -13.79
N LEU A 605 7.52 21.98 -15.12
CA LEU A 605 8.61 21.79 -16.10
C LEU A 605 8.45 22.70 -17.32
N GLY A 606 9.54 23.29 -17.78
CA GLY A 606 9.54 24.12 -18.98
C GLY A 606 8.53 25.27 -18.89
N ASN A 607 7.59 25.33 -19.83
CA ASN A 607 6.53 26.35 -19.88
C ASN A 607 5.29 26.00 -19.02
N PHE A 608 5.28 24.83 -18.38
CA PHE A 608 4.15 24.36 -17.57
C PHE A 608 4.45 24.51 -16.08
N ASP A 609 3.56 25.19 -15.35
CA ASP A 609 3.52 25.10 -13.90
C ASP A 609 3.05 23.70 -13.44
N ASN A 610 3.04 23.43 -12.14
CA ASN A 610 2.66 22.12 -11.58
C ASN A 610 1.28 21.65 -12.06
N LEU A 611 0.28 22.55 -12.04
CA LEU A 611 -1.09 22.24 -12.41
C LEU A 611 -1.21 21.98 -13.92
N GLY A 612 -0.65 22.86 -14.74
CA GLY A 612 -0.64 22.69 -16.19
C GLY A 612 0.11 21.43 -16.63
N LEU A 613 1.20 21.06 -15.95
CA LEU A 613 1.92 19.82 -16.22
C LEU A 613 1.09 18.59 -15.89
N LYS A 614 0.45 18.55 -14.71
CA LYS A 614 -0.44 17.44 -14.32
C LYS A 614 -1.57 17.23 -15.32
N GLU A 615 -2.12 18.32 -15.84
CA GLU A 615 -3.18 18.25 -16.85
C GLU A 615 -2.65 17.75 -18.21
N LYS A 616 -1.51 18.25 -18.63
CA LYS A 616 -0.86 17.81 -19.86
C LYS A 616 -0.54 16.33 -19.85
N LEU A 617 -0.17 15.80 -18.69
CA LEU A 617 0.17 14.40 -18.48
C LEU A 617 -1.02 13.50 -18.13
N ALA A 618 -2.23 14.04 -18.06
CA ALA A 618 -3.42 13.23 -17.70
C ALA A 618 -3.66 12.09 -18.71
N GLY A 619 -3.72 10.86 -18.20
CA GLY A 619 -3.83 9.65 -19.00
C GLY A 619 -2.51 9.17 -19.62
N LYS A 620 -1.39 9.79 -19.26
CA LYS A 620 -0.05 9.34 -19.62
C LYS A 620 0.56 8.50 -18.51
N MET A 621 1.13 7.37 -18.89
CA MET A 621 1.88 6.47 -18.02
C MET A 621 3.39 6.79 -18.17
N ALA A 622 3.79 7.98 -17.73
CA ALA A 622 5.16 8.49 -17.85
C ALA A 622 5.58 9.18 -16.55
N GLN A 623 6.72 8.78 -16.01
CA GLN A 623 7.31 9.37 -14.82
C GLN A 623 8.82 9.54 -14.99
N SER A 624 9.35 10.69 -14.58
CA SER A 624 10.78 10.97 -14.47
C SER A 624 10.99 11.92 -13.29
N SER A 625 11.57 11.42 -12.20
CA SER A 625 11.73 12.15 -10.93
C SER A 625 13.20 12.32 -10.59
N PRO A 626 13.72 13.55 -10.42
CA PRO A 626 15.09 13.80 -9.99
C PRO A 626 15.29 13.46 -8.51
N PHE A 627 16.48 12.99 -8.16
CA PHE A 627 16.95 12.83 -6.79
C PHE A 627 18.39 13.35 -6.62
N ILE A 628 18.75 13.81 -5.41
CA ILE A 628 20.11 14.12 -4.97
C ILE A 628 20.33 13.36 -3.67
N GLY A 629 20.98 12.19 -3.76
CA GLY A 629 21.34 11.34 -2.62
C GLY A 629 22.67 11.77 -2.00
N GLU A 630 23.19 10.99 -1.04
CA GLU A 630 24.46 11.33 -0.37
C GLU A 630 25.63 11.30 -1.33
N ASN A 631 25.78 10.23 -2.11
CA ASN A 631 26.96 9.99 -2.97
C ASN A 631 26.62 9.97 -4.48
N THR A 632 25.35 10.09 -4.82
CA THR A 632 24.87 10.07 -6.22
C THR A 632 23.73 11.06 -6.40
N GLN A 633 23.56 11.52 -7.62
CA GLN A 633 22.35 12.19 -8.10
C GLN A 633 21.84 11.50 -9.35
N GLY A 634 20.55 11.67 -9.66
CA GLY A 634 20.00 11.01 -10.83
C GLY A 634 18.51 11.20 -11.02
N PHE A 635 17.94 10.24 -11.76
CA PHE A 635 16.51 10.18 -12.04
C PHE A 635 16.01 8.74 -11.88
N GLU A 636 14.78 8.63 -11.43
CA GLU A 636 14.04 7.36 -11.36
C GLU A 636 12.67 7.53 -12.00
N GLY A 637 12.17 6.47 -12.61
CA GLY A 637 10.84 6.49 -13.21
C GLY A 637 10.59 5.35 -14.17
N GLY A 638 9.73 5.61 -15.14
CA GLY A 638 9.35 4.63 -16.14
C GLY A 638 8.18 5.08 -16.99
N SER A 639 7.82 4.23 -17.94
CA SER A 639 6.66 4.47 -18.81
C SER A 639 6.10 3.15 -19.33
N ASN A 640 4.93 3.22 -19.95
CA ASN A 640 4.54 2.23 -20.94
C ASN A 640 5.21 2.53 -22.29
N LYS A 641 5.02 1.64 -23.29
CA LYS A 641 5.60 1.81 -24.63
C LYS A 641 5.12 3.09 -25.32
N ALA A 642 3.83 3.40 -25.21
CA ALA A 642 3.20 4.52 -25.90
C ALA A 642 3.66 5.88 -25.35
N ASP A 643 4.08 5.92 -24.08
CA ASP A 643 4.41 7.16 -23.38
C ASP A 643 5.92 7.34 -23.13
N LEU A 644 6.75 6.45 -23.71
CA LEU A 644 8.23 6.56 -23.61
C LEU A 644 8.73 7.95 -24.06
N GLU A 645 8.20 8.48 -25.17
CA GLU A 645 8.56 9.82 -25.62
C GLU A 645 8.18 10.90 -24.60
N THR A 646 7.01 10.79 -23.98
CA THR A 646 6.56 11.71 -22.92
C THR A 646 7.51 11.68 -21.72
N MET A 647 7.94 10.50 -21.27
CA MET A 647 8.92 10.34 -20.19
C MET A 647 10.26 10.98 -20.53
N LEU A 648 10.76 10.76 -21.76
CA LEU A 648 12.01 11.33 -22.24
C LEU A 648 11.92 12.87 -22.39
N GLN A 649 10.76 13.42 -22.78
CA GLN A 649 10.51 14.86 -22.79
C GLN A 649 10.58 15.46 -21.38
N MET A 650 9.98 14.78 -20.39
CA MET A 650 10.05 15.20 -18.97
C MET A 650 11.51 15.16 -18.48
N LEU A 651 12.25 14.10 -18.78
CA LEU A 651 13.67 13.99 -18.44
C LEU A 651 14.49 15.14 -19.07
N TYR A 652 14.30 15.39 -20.36
CA TYR A 652 14.99 16.48 -21.07
C TYR A 652 14.72 17.84 -20.43
N LEU A 653 13.45 18.15 -20.14
CA LEU A 653 13.06 19.41 -19.49
C LEU A 653 13.60 19.51 -18.05
N SER A 654 13.75 18.40 -17.33
CA SER A 654 14.32 18.39 -15.98
C SER A 654 15.80 18.77 -15.96
N PHE A 655 16.55 18.49 -17.04
CA PHE A 655 17.93 18.95 -17.24
C PHE A 655 17.97 20.38 -17.75
N GLU A 656 17.24 20.68 -18.84
CA GLU A 656 17.43 21.91 -19.63
C GLU A 656 16.61 23.09 -19.11
N SER A 657 15.43 22.83 -18.56
CA SER A 657 14.46 23.86 -18.18
C SER A 657 13.74 23.54 -16.86
N PRO A 658 14.46 23.17 -15.77
CA PRO A 658 13.85 22.98 -14.47
C PRO A 658 13.27 24.30 -13.97
N ARG A 659 12.15 24.23 -13.24
CA ARG A 659 11.47 25.40 -12.65
C ARG A 659 11.73 25.49 -11.17
N PHE A 660 11.89 26.73 -10.68
CA PHE A 660 12.01 27.06 -9.26
C PHE A 660 11.10 28.27 -8.98
N ASP A 661 9.87 27.97 -8.59
CA ASP A 661 8.83 28.96 -8.38
C ASP A 661 8.87 29.46 -6.92
N SER A 662 8.93 30.78 -6.73
CA SER A 662 9.00 31.43 -5.42
C SER A 662 7.75 31.23 -4.58
N ASN A 663 6.56 31.16 -5.22
CA ASN A 663 5.30 30.91 -4.53
C ASN A 663 5.25 29.46 -4.03
N ILE A 664 5.67 28.49 -4.87
CA ILE A 664 5.78 27.09 -4.46
C ILE A 664 6.79 26.93 -3.31
N PHE A 665 7.94 27.60 -3.37
CA PHE A 665 8.90 27.59 -2.26
C PHE A 665 8.29 28.11 -0.96
N THR A 666 7.53 29.21 -1.02
CA THR A 666 6.83 29.77 0.13
C THR A 666 5.83 28.76 0.71
N ILE A 667 5.04 28.12 -0.15
CA ILE A 667 4.05 27.10 0.26
C ILE A 667 4.78 25.91 0.93
N LEU A 668 5.83 25.39 0.33
CA LEU A 668 6.62 24.28 0.89
C LEU A 668 7.25 24.66 2.23
N LYS A 669 7.79 25.86 2.36
CA LYS A 669 8.40 26.35 3.63
C LYS A 669 7.36 26.44 4.74
N GLU A 670 6.16 26.93 4.44
CA GLU A 670 5.03 26.94 5.38
C GLU A 670 4.57 25.51 5.73
N GLN A 671 4.48 24.61 4.76
CA GLN A 671 4.16 23.20 5.03
C GLN A 671 5.21 22.55 5.94
N TYR A 672 6.50 22.76 5.68
CA TYR A 672 7.57 22.23 6.53
C TYR A 672 7.53 22.83 7.95
N LYS A 673 7.24 24.13 8.09
CA LYS A 673 7.07 24.78 9.39
C LYS A 673 5.92 24.13 10.18
N ASN A 674 4.77 23.96 9.55
CA ASN A 674 3.61 23.31 10.20
C ASN A 674 3.91 21.84 10.53
N ASN A 675 4.58 21.11 9.62
CA ASN A 675 4.99 19.74 9.89
C ASN A 675 5.96 19.66 11.07
N LEU A 676 6.91 20.60 11.19
CA LEU A 676 7.84 20.64 12.31
C LEU A 676 7.11 20.85 13.64
N GLU A 677 6.13 21.75 13.70
CA GLU A 677 5.31 21.93 14.91
C GLU A 677 4.56 20.62 15.26
N ASN A 678 4.07 19.92 14.26
CA ASN A 678 3.33 18.66 14.44
C ASN A 678 4.23 17.55 15.00
N ILE A 679 5.47 17.42 14.51
CA ILE A 679 6.35 16.30 14.91
C ILE A 679 7.14 16.55 16.21
N LYS A 680 7.05 17.73 16.84
CA LYS A 680 7.74 18.01 18.12
C LYS A 680 7.40 17.01 19.22
N ASN A 681 6.17 16.51 19.22
CA ASN A 681 5.70 15.53 20.20
C ASN A 681 5.71 14.09 19.68
N ASP A 682 6.11 13.88 18.45
CA ASP A 682 6.20 12.55 17.83
C ASP A 682 7.38 11.77 18.39
N ASN A 683 7.06 10.65 19.06
CA ASN A 683 8.05 9.78 19.68
C ASN A 683 8.88 9.02 18.65
N GLU A 684 8.30 8.65 17.51
CA GLU A 684 9.02 7.95 16.43
C GLU A 684 10.05 8.87 15.78
N ASN A 685 9.69 10.15 15.56
CA ASN A 685 10.64 11.14 15.03
C ASN A 685 11.78 11.43 16.01
N ALA A 686 11.47 11.59 17.30
CA ALA A 686 12.49 11.79 18.33
C ALA A 686 13.46 10.58 18.44
N PHE A 687 12.92 9.37 18.31
CA PHE A 687 13.72 8.16 18.31
C PHE A 687 14.63 8.08 17.07
N LYS A 688 14.07 8.34 15.88
CA LYS A 688 14.82 8.37 14.63
C LYS A 688 15.96 9.40 14.70
N GLU A 689 15.70 10.60 15.17
CA GLU A 689 16.72 11.65 15.34
C GLU A 689 17.86 11.18 16.24
N ALA A 690 17.54 10.55 17.38
CA ALA A 690 18.54 10.01 18.29
C ALA A 690 19.38 8.90 17.64
N VAL A 691 18.76 8.03 16.83
CA VAL A 691 19.44 6.99 16.07
C VAL A 691 20.38 7.57 15.01
N ASP A 692 19.91 8.56 14.24
CA ASP A 692 20.70 9.21 13.18
C ASP A 692 21.92 9.94 13.77
N LEU A 693 21.74 10.67 14.86
CA LEU A 693 22.82 11.36 15.57
C LEU A 693 23.84 10.39 16.17
N ALA A 694 23.39 9.28 16.75
CA ALA A 694 24.28 8.29 17.34
C ALA A 694 25.09 7.54 16.28
N ASN A 695 24.46 7.14 15.16
CA ASN A 695 25.15 6.47 14.06
C ASN A 695 26.13 7.38 13.31
N SER A 696 25.92 8.68 13.32
CA SER A 696 26.79 9.66 12.67
C SER A 696 27.79 10.33 13.61
N ASN A 697 27.84 9.94 14.89
CA ASN A 697 28.63 10.62 15.93
C ASN A 697 28.38 12.14 15.96
N GLN A 698 27.11 12.55 15.84
CA GLN A 698 26.68 13.96 15.80
C GLN A 698 27.36 14.78 14.68
N ASN A 699 27.67 14.14 13.56
CA ASN A 699 28.32 14.82 12.44
C ASN A 699 27.44 15.99 11.94
N PRO A 700 28.00 17.20 11.72
CA PRO A 700 27.22 18.36 11.29
C PRO A 700 26.59 18.20 9.90
N ARG A 701 26.96 17.18 9.14
CA ARG A 701 26.31 16.82 7.88
C ARG A 701 25.08 15.91 8.04
N THR A 702 24.80 15.45 9.26
CA THR A 702 23.62 14.63 9.51
C THR A 702 22.36 15.49 9.32
N PHE A 703 21.47 15.01 8.45
CA PHE A 703 20.20 15.70 8.22
C PHE A 703 19.29 15.56 9.44
N LEU A 704 18.83 16.72 9.95
CA LEU A 704 17.84 16.81 11.01
C LEU A 704 16.73 17.76 10.58
N PHE A 705 15.50 17.28 10.65
CA PHE A 705 14.34 18.10 10.33
C PHE A 705 13.94 18.92 11.56
N ASN A 706 14.48 20.14 11.67
CA ASN A 706 14.31 21.03 12.82
C ASN A 706 14.24 22.51 12.42
N GLU A 707 14.15 23.42 13.40
CA GLU A 707 14.07 24.87 13.14
C GLU A 707 15.28 25.41 12.37
N LYS A 708 16.50 24.91 12.67
CA LYS A 708 17.71 25.31 11.95
C LYS A 708 17.66 24.95 10.47
N PHE A 709 17.07 23.79 10.14
CA PHE A 709 16.83 23.40 8.76
C PHE A 709 15.91 24.41 8.05
N LEU A 710 14.78 24.79 8.69
CA LEU A 710 13.84 25.77 8.12
C LEU A 710 14.45 27.17 7.93
N GLU A 711 15.35 27.57 8.81
CA GLU A 711 16.08 28.84 8.69
C GLU A 711 17.10 28.81 7.56
N ALA A 712 17.77 27.67 7.35
CA ALA A 712 18.86 27.50 6.41
C ALA A 712 18.41 27.25 4.95
N ILE A 713 17.14 26.85 4.72
CA ILE A 713 16.67 26.64 3.35
C ILE A 713 16.55 27.96 2.56
N ASP A 714 17.11 27.96 1.36
CA ASP A 714 17.12 29.10 0.46
C ASP A 714 16.82 28.66 -0.98
N LEU A 715 15.88 29.36 -1.63
CA LEU A 715 15.42 29.03 -2.98
C LEU A 715 16.57 29.14 -4.02
N LYS A 716 17.38 30.18 -3.95
CA LYS A 716 18.45 30.40 -4.92
C LYS A 716 19.58 29.40 -4.77
N LYS A 717 19.92 29.04 -3.52
CA LYS A 717 20.89 27.97 -3.23
C LYS A 717 20.36 26.63 -3.75
N ALA A 718 19.10 26.30 -3.48
CA ALA A 718 18.47 25.06 -3.97
C ALA A 718 18.48 24.98 -5.50
N GLU A 719 18.15 26.09 -6.19
CA GLU A 719 18.22 26.15 -7.65
C GLU A 719 19.65 25.95 -8.16
N ASN A 720 20.64 26.64 -7.56
CA ASN A 720 22.03 26.54 -7.95
C ASN A 720 22.57 25.12 -7.76
N ILE A 721 22.25 24.48 -6.63
CA ILE A 721 22.65 23.10 -6.35
C ILE A 721 22.03 22.15 -7.37
N TYR A 722 20.73 22.27 -7.63
CA TYR A 722 20.06 21.42 -8.64
C TYR A 722 20.74 21.58 -10.00
N ARG A 723 20.89 22.81 -10.49
CA ARG A 723 21.52 23.07 -11.78
C ARG A 723 22.97 22.58 -11.85
N ASP A 724 23.70 22.64 -10.73
CA ASP A 724 25.07 22.13 -10.63
C ASP A 724 25.11 20.61 -10.72
N ARG A 725 24.20 19.91 -10.03
CA ARG A 725 24.16 18.42 -10.03
C ARG A 725 23.67 17.83 -11.34
N PHE A 726 22.88 18.57 -12.12
CA PHE A 726 22.30 18.10 -13.39
C PHE A 726 22.85 18.84 -14.63
N LYS A 727 24.02 19.45 -14.55
CA LYS A 727 24.59 20.25 -15.65
C LYS A 727 25.30 19.46 -16.74
N ASN A 728 25.64 18.17 -16.50
CA ASN A 728 26.60 17.44 -17.34
C ASN A 728 26.13 16.02 -17.67
N ALA A 729 25.43 15.84 -18.78
CA ALA A 729 24.96 14.53 -19.22
C ALA A 729 26.09 13.52 -19.53
N ALA A 730 27.29 13.95 -19.84
CA ALA A 730 28.45 13.09 -20.10
C ALA A 730 28.92 12.32 -18.86
N ASP A 731 28.49 12.75 -17.65
CA ASP A 731 28.83 12.10 -16.40
C ASP A 731 27.75 11.10 -15.94
N PHE A 732 26.60 11.08 -16.62
CA PHE A 732 25.47 10.21 -16.31
C PHE A 732 25.50 8.87 -17.06
N THR A 733 25.01 7.84 -16.38
CA THR A 733 24.59 6.59 -16.99
C THR A 733 23.06 6.51 -16.93
N PHE A 734 22.41 6.33 -18.08
CA PHE A 734 20.96 6.20 -18.25
C PHE A 734 20.64 4.73 -18.53
N ILE A 735 19.71 4.13 -17.79
CA ILE A 735 19.40 2.70 -17.84
C ILE A 735 17.93 2.52 -18.16
N PHE A 736 17.63 1.73 -19.18
CA PHE A 736 16.27 1.39 -19.61
C PHE A 736 16.13 -0.13 -19.64
N VAL A 737 15.15 -0.64 -18.92
CA VAL A 737 14.85 -2.08 -18.85
C VAL A 737 13.35 -2.30 -19.10
N GLY A 738 13.01 -3.16 -20.03
CA GLY A 738 11.60 -3.47 -20.28
C GLY A 738 11.27 -3.69 -21.75
N ASN A 739 9.99 -3.64 -22.07
CA ASN A 739 9.51 -3.85 -23.43
C ASN A 739 9.69 -2.57 -24.29
N ILE A 740 10.95 -2.32 -24.67
CA ILE A 740 11.35 -1.13 -25.44
C ILE A 740 10.75 -1.21 -26.85
N PRO A 741 10.02 -0.20 -27.33
CA PRO A 741 9.52 -0.17 -28.70
C PRO A 741 10.66 -0.07 -29.72
N GLU A 742 10.42 -0.45 -30.98
CA GLU A 742 11.42 -0.40 -32.06
C GLU A 742 12.02 1.01 -32.24
N SER A 743 11.20 2.06 -32.10
CA SER A 743 11.64 3.46 -32.09
C SER A 743 12.34 3.91 -30.82
N GLY A 744 12.42 3.07 -29.79
CA GLY A 744 12.88 3.47 -28.47
C GLY A 744 14.30 4.00 -28.44
N LEU A 745 15.23 3.35 -29.16
CA LEU A 745 16.61 3.80 -29.22
C LEU A 745 16.74 5.16 -29.94
N GLU A 746 15.97 5.38 -31.01
CA GLU A 746 15.95 6.67 -31.71
C GLU A 746 15.41 7.80 -30.82
N LEU A 747 14.35 7.53 -30.05
CA LEU A 747 13.81 8.48 -29.05
C LEU A 747 14.86 8.78 -27.97
N ILE A 748 15.57 7.79 -27.47
CA ILE A 748 16.66 7.97 -26.50
C ILE A 748 17.75 8.86 -27.07
N GLN A 749 18.19 8.59 -28.31
CA GLN A 749 19.16 9.44 -29.03
C GLN A 749 18.63 10.86 -29.19
N LYS A 750 17.34 11.03 -29.52
CA LYS A 750 16.70 12.34 -29.72
C LYS A 750 16.71 13.19 -28.45
N TYR A 751 16.40 12.64 -27.29
CA TYR A 751 16.26 13.42 -26.06
C TYR A 751 17.54 13.44 -25.22
N ILE A 752 18.15 12.30 -24.93
CA ILE A 752 19.37 12.23 -24.12
C ILE A 752 20.58 12.75 -24.86
N GLY A 753 20.69 12.47 -26.15
CA GLY A 753 21.81 12.95 -26.95
C GLY A 753 21.85 14.47 -27.18
N ASN A 754 20.75 15.19 -26.92
CA ASN A 754 20.68 16.64 -26.96
C ASN A 754 20.78 17.33 -25.59
N LEU A 755 21.01 16.57 -24.50
CA LEU A 755 21.34 17.15 -23.21
C LEU A 755 22.70 17.82 -23.22
N LYS A 756 22.83 18.94 -22.50
CA LYS A 756 24.12 19.61 -22.31
C LYS A 756 25.13 18.68 -21.65
N SER A 757 26.36 18.75 -22.14
CA SER A 757 27.45 17.93 -21.61
C SER A 757 28.77 18.63 -21.63
N ASN A 758 29.67 18.23 -20.75
CA ASN A 758 31.07 18.60 -20.71
C ASN A 758 31.91 17.35 -20.40
N PRO A 759 32.42 16.64 -21.42
CA PRO A 759 33.18 15.42 -21.25
C PRO A 759 34.47 15.55 -20.42
N ALA A 760 35.01 16.79 -20.32
CA ALA A 760 36.18 17.04 -19.50
C ALA A 760 35.90 17.11 -18.00
N LEU A 761 34.64 17.33 -17.62
CA LEU A 761 34.22 17.38 -16.24
C LEU A 761 33.79 15.95 -15.77
N LYS A 762 34.58 15.37 -14.87
CA LYS A 762 34.25 14.12 -14.21
C LYS A 762 34.17 14.35 -12.71
N GLU A 763 33.02 14.07 -12.15
CA GLU A 763 32.78 14.20 -10.72
C GLU A 763 32.83 12.83 -10.02
N ASN A 764 33.20 12.81 -8.76
CA ASN A 764 33.13 11.66 -7.88
C ASN A 764 32.64 12.14 -6.51
N TYR A 765 32.14 11.24 -5.70
CA TYR A 765 31.73 11.57 -4.34
C TYR A 765 32.96 11.80 -3.43
N ILE A 766 32.72 12.51 -2.33
CA ILE A 766 33.68 12.72 -1.24
C ILE A 766 33.22 11.90 -0.05
N ASP A 767 34.08 11.03 0.47
CA ASP A 767 33.84 10.35 1.74
C ASP A 767 34.11 11.33 2.89
N HIS A 768 33.05 11.72 3.58
CA HIS A 768 33.11 12.62 4.76
C HIS A 768 33.33 11.85 6.08
N ASN A 769 33.57 10.54 6.03
CA ASN A 769 33.79 9.66 7.18
C ASN A 769 32.70 9.80 8.25
N ILE A 770 31.46 9.77 7.81
CA ILE A 770 30.29 9.80 8.71
C ILE A 770 30.09 8.41 9.28
N GLU A 771 30.62 8.21 10.48
CA GLU A 771 30.64 6.93 11.19
C GLU A 771 30.31 7.11 12.66
N PRO A 772 29.79 6.09 13.36
CA PRO A 772 29.60 6.17 14.80
C PRO A 772 30.94 6.26 15.53
N LYS A 773 30.90 6.73 16.76
CA LYS A 773 32.06 6.72 17.65
C LYS A 773 32.58 5.30 17.82
N LYS A 774 33.91 5.12 17.74
CA LYS A 774 34.54 3.80 17.96
C LYS A 774 34.22 3.24 19.35
N GLY A 775 33.95 1.95 19.41
CA GLY A 775 33.59 1.24 20.62
C GLY A 775 32.07 1.26 20.89
N LYS A 776 31.67 1.30 22.15
CA LYS A 776 30.26 1.27 22.54
C LYS A 776 29.71 2.68 22.74
N THR A 777 28.63 3.01 22.05
CA THR A 777 27.81 4.21 22.26
C THR A 777 26.44 3.78 22.78
N VAL A 778 26.00 4.37 23.88
CA VAL A 778 24.65 4.14 24.44
C VAL A 778 23.96 5.49 24.62
N VAL A 779 22.80 5.61 24.02
CA VAL A 779 21.90 6.75 24.19
C VAL A 779 20.62 6.26 24.83
N HIS A 780 20.32 6.74 26.03
CA HIS A 780 19.09 6.42 26.72
C HIS A 780 18.36 7.71 27.06
N PHE A 781 17.12 7.84 26.58
CA PHE A 781 16.30 9.01 26.85
C PHE A 781 14.85 8.61 27.11
N LYS A 782 14.10 9.55 27.67
CA LYS A 782 12.71 9.33 28.04
C LYS A 782 11.78 10.25 27.29
N ARG A 783 10.57 9.72 27.00
CA ARG A 783 9.51 10.47 26.32
C ARG A 783 8.18 10.22 27.01
N PRO A 784 7.29 11.23 27.07
CA PRO A 784 5.91 11.02 27.47
C PRO A 784 5.21 10.06 26.50
N MET A 785 4.56 9.05 27.03
CA MET A 785 3.81 8.06 26.23
C MET A 785 2.48 7.77 26.88
N GLU A 786 1.41 7.66 26.07
CA GLU A 786 0.09 7.25 26.56
C GLU A 786 0.08 5.77 26.93
N VAL A 787 0.64 4.94 26.07
CA VAL A 787 0.83 3.51 26.31
C VAL A 787 2.31 3.27 26.53
N PRO A 788 2.74 2.95 27.78
CA PRO A 788 4.15 2.75 28.09
C PRO A 788 4.77 1.64 27.26
N LYS A 789 5.79 1.96 26.47
CA LYS A 789 6.64 1.01 25.74
C LYS A 789 8.09 1.48 25.73
N THR A 790 9.01 0.54 25.62
CA THR A 790 10.42 0.84 25.34
C THR A 790 10.74 0.44 23.92
N THR A 791 11.29 1.37 23.14
CA THR A 791 11.80 1.13 21.81
C THR A 791 13.33 1.03 21.87
N VAL A 792 13.86 -0.04 21.30
CA VAL A 792 15.29 -0.35 21.30
C VAL A 792 15.81 -0.42 19.87
N TYR A 793 16.94 0.21 19.63
CA TYR A 793 17.76 0.05 18.43
C TYR A 793 19.17 -0.36 18.84
N LEU A 794 19.72 -1.35 18.14
CA LEU A 794 21.13 -1.73 18.25
C LEU A 794 21.69 -1.85 16.83
N ASN A 795 22.82 -1.21 16.56
CA ASN A 795 23.58 -1.37 15.32
C ASN A 795 25.02 -1.74 15.64
N LEU A 796 25.48 -2.83 15.04
CA LEU A 796 26.88 -3.26 15.02
C LEU A 796 27.45 -2.94 13.66
N THR A 797 28.43 -2.07 13.58
CA THR A 797 28.96 -1.60 12.30
C THR A 797 30.47 -1.43 12.33
N GLY A 798 31.09 -1.52 11.17
CA GLY A 798 32.54 -1.37 11.01
C GLY A 798 32.97 -1.60 9.56
N LYS A 799 34.26 -1.44 9.31
CA LYS A 799 34.84 -1.67 7.97
C LYS A 799 35.14 -3.13 7.75
N THR A 800 34.87 -3.64 6.56
CA THR A 800 35.30 -4.96 6.11
C THR A 800 35.44 -4.93 4.59
N GLU A 801 36.22 -5.85 4.01
CA GLU A 801 36.37 -5.95 2.58
C GLU A 801 35.03 -6.23 1.89
N TYR A 802 34.73 -5.46 0.86
CA TYR A 802 33.54 -5.72 0.05
C TYR A 802 33.77 -6.90 -0.89
N SER A 803 32.97 -7.92 -0.73
CA SER A 803 32.82 -9.03 -1.68
C SER A 803 31.37 -9.50 -1.69
N LYS A 804 30.93 -10.14 -2.77
CA LYS A 804 29.59 -10.74 -2.84
C LYS A 804 29.40 -11.81 -1.77
N GLU A 805 30.47 -12.51 -1.40
CA GLU A 805 30.47 -13.50 -0.32
C GLU A 805 30.25 -12.84 1.05
N ASN A 806 30.99 -11.77 1.35
CA ASN A 806 30.83 -11.04 2.62
C ASN A 806 29.47 -10.36 2.71
N ALA A 807 28.98 -9.77 1.62
CA ALA A 807 27.65 -9.20 1.56
C ALA A 807 26.55 -10.25 1.77
N MET A 808 26.72 -11.45 1.22
CA MET A 808 25.78 -12.54 1.44
C MET A 808 25.86 -13.09 2.88
N ASN A 809 27.06 -13.21 3.44
CA ASN A 809 27.25 -13.71 4.80
C ASN A 809 26.58 -12.79 5.83
N ILE A 810 26.76 -11.47 5.73
CA ILE A 810 26.12 -10.53 6.68
C ILE A 810 24.59 -10.54 6.54
N TYR A 811 24.07 -10.67 5.31
CA TYR A 811 22.65 -10.83 5.07
C TYR A 811 22.10 -12.10 5.73
N VAL A 812 22.77 -13.26 5.52
CA VAL A 812 22.37 -14.54 6.13
C VAL A 812 22.42 -14.49 7.65
N ILE A 813 23.40 -13.80 8.24
CA ILE A 813 23.46 -13.58 9.70
C ILE A 813 22.22 -12.81 10.18
N GLY A 814 21.81 -11.76 9.47
CA GLY A 814 20.59 -11.05 9.78
C GLY A 814 19.35 -11.95 9.77
N GLN A 815 19.21 -12.80 8.75
CA GLN A 815 18.10 -13.77 8.64
C GLN A 815 18.12 -14.84 9.77
N LEU A 816 19.28 -15.34 10.11
CA LEU A 816 19.45 -16.31 11.21
C LEU A 816 19.04 -15.68 12.55
N LEU A 817 19.46 -14.45 12.81
CA LEU A 817 19.08 -13.72 14.03
C LEU A 817 17.58 -13.42 14.07
N SER A 818 16.97 -13.04 12.94
CA SER A 818 15.51 -12.85 12.86
C SER A 818 14.76 -14.11 13.29
N LYS A 819 15.16 -15.30 12.78
CA LYS A 819 14.55 -16.57 13.20
C LYS A 819 14.76 -16.86 14.69
N ARG A 820 15.97 -16.62 15.20
CA ARG A 820 16.29 -16.86 16.62
C ARG A 820 15.52 -15.92 17.53
N PHE A 821 15.42 -14.63 17.23
CA PHE A 821 14.67 -13.68 18.03
C PHE A 821 13.16 -13.89 17.97
N LEU A 822 12.65 -14.38 16.84
CA LEU A 822 11.27 -14.84 16.78
C LEU A 822 11.00 -15.92 17.82
N GLN A 823 11.91 -16.89 17.96
CA GLN A 823 11.80 -17.96 18.94
C GLN A 823 12.03 -17.45 20.36
N THR A 824 13.19 -16.82 20.64
CA THR A 824 13.62 -16.51 22.02
C THR A 824 12.91 -15.30 22.63
N ILE A 825 12.65 -14.25 21.84
CA ILE A 825 12.05 -12.99 22.33
C ILE A 825 10.54 -13.02 22.23
N ARG A 826 9.99 -13.46 21.08
CA ARG A 826 8.54 -13.46 20.85
C ARG A 826 7.90 -14.69 21.50
N GLU A 827 8.32 -15.89 21.11
CA GLU A 827 7.62 -17.14 21.47
C GLU A 827 7.91 -17.57 22.92
N GLU A 828 9.19 -17.56 23.36
CA GLU A 828 9.57 -18.06 24.68
C GLU A 828 9.32 -17.00 25.78
N GLU A 829 9.61 -15.73 25.52
CA GLU A 829 9.47 -14.64 26.50
C GLU A 829 8.15 -13.88 26.39
N GLY A 830 7.44 -13.95 25.27
CA GLY A 830 6.32 -13.05 24.99
C GLY A 830 6.70 -11.60 25.27
N GLY A 831 7.92 -11.22 24.87
CA GLY A 831 8.56 -9.97 25.27
C GLY A 831 8.42 -8.86 24.25
N SER A 832 8.21 -9.21 23.00
CA SER A 832 8.00 -8.30 21.88
C SER A 832 7.08 -8.97 20.86
N TYR A 833 6.35 -8.16 20.12
CA TYR A 833 5.59 -8.67 18.96
C TYR A 833 6.52 -9.16 17.84
N GLY A 834 7.64 -8.49 17.64
CA GLY A 834 8.65 -8.88 16.66
C GLY A 834 9.96 -8.12 16.84
N VAL A 835 11.04 -8.70 16.31
CA VAL A 835 12.36 -8.08 16.23
C VAL A 835 12.75 -7.98 14.75
N ASN A 836 12.93 -6.76 14.27
CA ASN A 836 13.42 -6.52 12.92
C ASN A 836 14.95 -6.56 12.92
N VAL A 837 15.54 -7.41 12.07
CA VAL A 837 16.99 -7.52 11.94
C VAL A 837 17.39 -7.39 10.49
N GLY A 838 18.34 -6.48 10.21
CA GLY A 838 18.94 -6.29 8.89
C GLY A 838 20.46 -6.43 8.93
N GLY A 839 21.02 -7.23 8.01
CA GLY A 839 22.45 -7.32 7.76
C GLY A 839 22.78 -6.79 6.37
N ASN A 840 23.67 -5.81 6.25
CA ASN A 840 24.04 -5.16 5.00
C ASN A 840 25.54 -4.89 4.91
N LEU A 841 26.11 -4.90 3.71
CA LEU A 841 27.46 -4.48 3.41
C LEU A 841 27.43 -3.51 2.22
N GLU A 842 27.66 -2.25 2.48
CA GLU A 842 27.75 -1.20 1.47
C GLU A 842 29.18 -1.03 1.00
N GLN A 843 29.35 -0.73 -0.29
CA GLN A 843 30.65 -0.44 -0.89
C GLN A 843 30.97 1.06 -0.91
N ILE A 844 29.94 1.91 -1.00
CA ILE A 844 30.08 3.36 -1.15
C ILE A 844 29.49 4.04 0.10
N PRO A 845 30.17 5.07 0.67
CA PRO A 845 31.43 5.70 0.22
C PRO A 845 32.68 4.84 0.47
N SER A 846 32.63 3.96 1.43
CA SER A 846 33.70 3.00 1.74
C SER A 846 33.11 1.72 2.31
N PRO A 847 33.75 0.53 2.08
CA PRO A 847 33.18 -0.75 2.46
C PRO A 847 32.85 -0.84 3.96
N THR A 848 31.55 -0.81 4.29
CA THR A 848 31.05 -0.76 5.66
C THR A 848 29.91 -1.75 5.85
N PHE A 849 30.03 -2.65 6.82
CA PHE A 849 28.91 -3.50 7.23
C PHE A 849 28.07 -2.85 8.30
N SER A 850 26.81 -3.22 8.34
CA SER A 850 25.83 -2.89 9.37
C SER A 850 25.03 -4.14 9.70
N LEU A 851 24.88 -4.44 10.98
CA LEU A 851 23.96 -5.44 11.50
C LEU A 851 23.07 -4.71 12.52
N ALA A 852 21.92 -4.28 12.05
CA ALA A 852 21.01 -3.47 12.85
C ALA A 852 19.78 -4.27 13.27
N LEU A 853 19.29 -4.04 14.49
CA LEU A 853 18.04 -4.58 14.98
C LEU A 853 17.23 -3.52 15.71
N THR A 854 15.90 -3.66 15.67
CA THR A 854 14.97 -2.82 16.43
C THR A 854 13.76 -3.63 16.89
N PHE A 855 13.28 -3.30 18.08
CA PHE A 855 12.05 -3.88 18.64
C PHE A 855 11.41 -2.96 19.67
N ASP A 856 10.09 -3.13 19.85
CA ASP A 856 9.33 -2.55 20.94
C ASP A 856 9.05 -3.61 22.00
N CYS A 857 9.03 -3.22 23.26
CA CYS A 857 8.73 -4.14 24.38
C CYS A 857 8.11 -3.44 25.59
N ASN A 858 7.58 -4.24 26.51
CA ASN A 858 7.23 -3.76 27.84
C ASN A 858 8.50 -3.21 28.53
N PRO A 859 8.45 -1.99 29.10
CA PRO A 859 9.59 -1.42 29.82
C PRO A 859 10.25 -2.34 30.85
N ASP A 860 9.45 -3.13 31.59
CA ASP A 860 9.96 -4.05 32.62
C ASP A 860 10.77 -5.23 32.05
N LYS A 861 10.63 -5.53 30.75
CA LYS A 861 11.33 -6.63 30.08
C LYS A 861 12.58 -6.21 29.34
N GLN A 862 12.81 -4.90 29.13
CA GLN A 862 13.85 -4.37 28.25
C GLN A 862 15.25 -4.91 28.58
N GLU A 863 15.65 -4.91 29.84
CA GLU A 863 16.98 -5.40 30.24
C GLU A 863 17.15 -6.90 29.96
N LYS A 864 16.13 -7.72 30.26
CA LYS A 864 16.14 -9.15 30.00
C LYS A 864 16.26 -9.45 28.50
N LEU A 865 15.47 -8.73 27.69
CA LEU A 865 15.50 -8.92 26.23
C LEU A 865 16.85 -8.51 25.64
N MET A 866 17.45 -7.42 26.12
CA MET A 866 18.80 -7.02 25.71
C MET A 866 19.88 -8.05 26.11
N GLN A 867 19.73 -8.71 27.26
CA GLN A 867 20.62 -9.81 27.63
C GLN A 867 20.50 -10.99 26.65
N ILE A 868 19.28 -11.32 26.21
CA ILE A 868 19.04 -12.33 25.17
C ILE A 868 19.69 -11.89 23.86
N VAL A 869 19.49 -10.66 23.41
CA VAL A 869 20.12 -10.13 22.20
C VAL A 869 21.64 -10.29 22.22
N TRP A 870 22.28 -9.85 23.28
CA TRP A 870 23.74 -9.96 23.41
C TRP A 870 24.22 -11.40 23.51
N LYS A 871 23.44 -12.26 24.15
CA LYS A 871 23.75 -13.71 24.21
C LYS A 871 23.73 -14.32 22.81
N GLU A 872 22.67 -14.12 22.04
CA GLU A 872 22.54 -14.63 20.68
C GLU A 872 23.63 -14.12 19.74
N LEU A 873 24.02 -12.84 19.84
CA LEU A 873 25.14 -12.27 19.11
C LEU A 873 26.49 -12.93 19.49
N ASN A 874 26.71 -13.25 20.77
CA ASN A 874 27.89 -13.96 21.21
C ASN A 874 27.88 -15.43 20.78
N ASP A 875 26.73 -16.08 20.82
CA ASP A 875 26.56 -17.46 20.38
C ASP A 875 26.93 -17.63 18.90
N LEU A 876 26.62 -16.65 18.03
CA LEU A 876 27.05 -16.66 16.62
C LEU A 876 28.58 -16.79 16.45
N LYS A 877 29.38 -16.34 17.41
CA LYS A 877 30.83 -16.42 17.35
C LYS A 877 31.37 -17.77 17.82
N THR A 878 30.66 -18.46 18.70
CA THR A 878 31.17 -19.58 19.48
C THR A 878 30.40 -20.86 19.27
N VAL A 879 29.12 -20.79 18.93
CA VAL A 879 28.23 -21.94 18.75
C VAL A 879 27.88 -22.07 17.27
N PRO A 880 27.97 -23.25 16.67
CA PRO A 880 27.48 -23.45 15.30
C PRO A 880 25.98 -23.12 15.19
N VAL A 881 25.60 -22.37 14.16
CA VAL A 881 24.19 -22.06 13.87
C VAL A 881 23.41 -23.33 13.56
N ASN A 882 22.08 -23.32 13.74
CA ASN A 882 21.26 -24.46 13.42
C ASN A 882 21.36 -24.78 11.91
N ALA A 883 21.72 -26.00 11.57
CA ALA A 883 21.95 -26.44 10.19
C ALA A 883 20.62 -26.39 9.37
N ASN A 884 19.47 -26.72 9.99
CA ASN A 884 18.18 -26.67 9.29
C ASN A 884 17.77 -25.24 8.99
N ASP A 885 17.93 -24.31 9.94
CA ASP A 885 17.62 -22.89 9.72
C ASP A 885 18.47 -22.30 8.59
N LEU A 886 19.75 -22.65 8.55
CA LEU A 886 20.64 -22.24 7.48
C LEU A 886 20.21 -22.79 6.11
N GLU A 887 19.84 -24.08 6.04
CA GLU A 887 19.35 -24.68 4.80
C GLU A 887 18.00 -24.09 4.35
N ASP A 888 17.10 -23.77 5.27
CA ASP A 888 15.84 -23.09 4.94
C ASP A 888 16.10 -21.70 4.35
N ILE A 889 17.01 -20.92 4.94
CA ILE A 889 17.42 -19.61 4.41
C ILE A 889 18.03 -19.74 3.01
N LYS A 890 18.88 -20.73 2.79
CA LYS A 890 19.50 -20.99 1.46
C LYS A 890 18.43 -21.31 0.40
N LYS A 891 17.41 -22.11 0.73
CA LYS A 891 16.29 -22.41 -0.18
C LYS A 891 15.48 -21.14 -0.49
N ALA A 892 15.19 -20.33 0.53
CA ALA A 892 14.48 -19.08 0.35
C ALA A 892 15.27 -18.10 -0.55
N LEU A 893 16.60 -18.02 -0.39
CA LEU A 893 17.47 -17.21 -1.24
C LEU A 893 17.42 -17.65 -2.71
N LEU A 894 17.50 -18.96 -2.96
CA LEU A 894 17.42 -19.50 -4.34
C LEU A 894 16.05 -19.24 -4.96
N LYS A 895 14.96 -19.44 -4.21
CA LYS A 895 13.60 -19.10 -4.64
C LYS A 895 13.46 -17.62 -4.99
N ASN A 896 13.85 -16.73 -4.07
CA ASN A 896 13.77 -15.29 -4.26
C ASN A 896 14.61 -14.83 -5.49
N ARG A 897 15.75 -15.46 -5.73
CA ARG A 897 16.57 -15.20 -6.93
C ARG A 897 15.82 -15.55 -8.21
N GLU A 898 15.20 -16.73 -8.25
CA GLU A 898 14.43 -17.20 -9.41
C GLU A 898 13.26 -16.26 -9.73
N GLU A 899 12.53 -15.80 -8.71
CA GLU A 899 11.44 -14.86 -8.85
C GLU A 899 11.92 -13.48 -9.34
N SER A 900 13.01 -12.98 -8.73
CA SER A 900 13.56 -11.65 -9.04
C SER A 900 14.06 -11.55 -10.48
N LEU A 901 14.68 -12.59 -11.02
CA LEU A 901 15.20 -12.63 -12.39
C LEU A 901 14.11 -12.42 -13.46
N LYS A 902 12.83 -12.58 -13.10
CA LYS A 902 11.68 -12.40 -13.98
C LYS A 902 11.06 -10.99 -13.89
N THR A 903 11.75 -10.02 -13.28
CA THR A 903 11.22 -8.66 -13.09
C THR A 903 12.13 -7.60 -13.70
N ASN A 904 11.52 -6.58 -14.32
CA ASN A 904 12.26 -5.44 -14.89
C ASN A 904 12.98 -4.62 -13.80
N SER A 905 12.37 -4.48 -12.63
CA SER A 905 12.94 -3.71 -11.52
C SER A 905 14.23 -4.35 -10.99
N PHE A 906 14.28 -5.68 -10.90
CA PHE A 906 15.50 -6.39 -10.50
C PHE A 906 16.66 -6.09 -11.48
N TRP A 907 16.41 -6.19 -12.77
CA TRP A 907 17.45 -5.96 -13.78
C TRP A 907 17.89 -4.51 -13.82
N ASN A 908 16.96 -3.55 -13.70
CA ASN A 908 17.28 -2.12 -13.61
C ASN A 908 18.17 -1.83 -12.40
N SER A 909 17.78 -2.28 -11.21
CA SER A 909 18.58 -2.11 -9.98
C SER A 909 19.93 -2.84 -10.04
N THR A 910 19.97 -4.02 -10.65
CA THR A 910 21.21 -4.79 -10.83
C THR A 910 22.19 -4.06 -11.77
N ILE A 911 21.72 -3.56 -12.91
CA ILE A 911 22.54 -2.79 -13.85
C ILE A 911 23.04 -1.50 -13.19
N TYR A 912 22.15 -0.79 -12.47
CA TYR A 912 22.49 0.41 -11.72
C TYR A 912 23.62 0.14 -10.72
N ASN A 913 23.41 -0.81 -9.79
CA ASN A 913 24.37 -1.11 -8.72
C ASN A 913 25.69 -1.66 -9.28
N ASN A 914 25.63 -2.56 -10.25
CA ASN A 914 26.84 -3.14 -10.84
C ASN A 914 27.67 -2.07 -11.59
N THR A 915 27.01 -1.17 -12.30
CA THR A 915 27.69 -0.07 -13.02
C THR A 915 28.27 0.96 -12.05
N LEU A 916 27.50 1.37 -11.02
CA LEU A 916 27.93 2.32 -10.00
C LEU A 916 29.16 1.78 -9.23
N ASN A 917 29.10 0.51 -8.81
CA ASN A 917 30.12 -0.15 -7.98
C ASN A 917 31.22 -0.84 -8.81
N GLN A 918 31.11 -0.86 -10.15
CA GLN A 918 32.03 -1.53 -11.07
C GLN A 918 32.17 -3.03 -10.80
N ILE A 919 31.07 -3.70 -10.50
CA ILE A 919 30.99 -5.12 -10.16
C ILE A 919 30.30 -5.87 -11.31
N PRO A 920 30.82 -7.02 -11.78
CA PRO A 920 30.15 -7.80 -12.81
C PRO A 920 28.89 -8.47 -12.26
N PHE A 921 27.93 -8.73 -13.15
CA PHE A 921 26.73 -9.50 -12.80
C PHE A 921 27.12 -10.93 -12.35
N LEU A 922 26.45 -11.42 -11.32
CA LEU A 922 26.61 -12.77 -10.84
C LEU A 922 25.64 -13.70 -11.56
N GLN A 923 26.16 -14.59 -12.42
CA GLN A 923 25.37 -15.58 -13.14
C GLN A 923 24.66 -16.54 -12.16
N ASP A 924 23.58 -17.17 -12.59
CA ASP A 924 22.78 -18.04 -11.71
C ASP A 924 23.59 -19.23 -11.16
N GLU A 925 24.45 -19.81 -11.97
CA GLU A 925 25.30 -20.92 -11.52
C GLU A 925 26.31 -20.43 -10.47
N ASP A 926 26.92 -19.25 -10.68
CA ASP A 926 27.82 -18.65 -9.71
C ASP A 926 27.07 -18.24 -8.43
N TYR A 927 25.82 -17.79 -8.54
CA TYR A 927 24.97 -17.50 -7.38
C TYR A 927 24.66 -18.78 -6.59
N LYS A 928 24.28 -19.87 -7.26
CA LYS A 928 24.08 -21.18 -6.61
C LYS A 928 25.36 -21.67 -5.94
N ASN A 929 26.51 -21.54 -6.62
CA ASN A 929 27.81 -21.87 -6.06
C ASN A 929 28.17 -21.03 -4.84
N LEU A 930 27.85 -19.71 -4.86
CA LEU A 930 28.01 -18.83 -3.71
C LEU A 930 27.18 -19.31 -2.52
N ILE A 931 25.88 -19.56 -2.74
CA ILE A 931 24.97 -20.07 -1.70
C ILE A 931 25.44 -21.45 -1.15
N SER A 932 25.93 -22.34 -2.01
CA SER A 932 26.38 -23.65 -1.60
C SER A 932 27.60 -23.61 -0.65
N LYS A 933 28.47 -22.62 -0.79
CA LYS A 933 29.66 -22.41 0.07
C LYS A 933 29.31 -21.91 1.47
N ILE A 934 28.12 -21.33 1.65
CA ILE A 934 27.67 -20.87 2.96
C ILE A 934 27.37 -22.09 3.83
N ASN A 935 28.05 -22.20 4.95
CA ASN A 935 27.90 -23.29 5.92
C ASN A 935 28.12 -22.75 7.35
N GLN A 936 27.82 -23.57 8.35
CA GLN A 936 27.96 -23.21 9.76
C GLN A 936 29.33 -22.62 10.11
N LYS A 937 30.42 -23.19 9.54
CA LYS A 937 31.79 -22.73 9.80
C LYS A 937 32.05 -21.35 9.17
N THR A 938 31.65 -21.14 7.92
CA THR A 938 31.83 -19.83 7.24
C THR A 938 31.07 -18.74 7.94
N ILE A 939 29.81 -18.98 8.34
CA ILE A 939 29.03 -18.03 9.12
C ILE A 939 29.66 -17.72 10.47
N GLN A 940 30.10 -18.73 11.22
CA GLN A 940 30.75 -18.54 12.51
C GLN A 940 32.04 -17.71 12.40
N GLN A 941 32.90 -18.04 11.43
CA GLN A 941 34.15 -17.32 11.19
C GLN A 941 33.90 -15.86 10.80
N PHE A 942 32.95 -15.62 9.90
CA PHE A 942 32.60 -14.27 9.48
C PHE A 942 31.92 -13.47 10.61
N SER A 943 31.03 -14.10 11.39
CA SER A 943 30.43 -13.49 12.57
C SER A 943 31.49 -13.05 13.58
N LYS A 944 32.46 -13.93 13.86
CA LYS A 944 33.57 -13.59 14.76
C LYS A 944 34.37 -12.39 14.23
N HIS A 945 34.72 -12.40 12.95
CA HIS A 945 35.47 -11.30 12.30
C HIS A 945 34.77 -9.97 12.42
N VAL A 946 33.48 -9.88 12.04
CA VAL A 946 32.75 -8.61 12.00
C VAL A 946 32.35 -8.15 13.41
N LEU A 947 31.91 -9.06 14.30
CA LEU A 947 31.44 -8.68 15.62
C LEU A 947 32.59 -8.27 16.57
N ASP A 948 33.76 -8.90 16.45
CA ASP A 948 34.95 -8.54 17.26
C ASP A 948 35.56 -7.18 16.85
N SER A 949 35.36 -6.76 15.58
CA SER A 949 35.86 -5.49 15.06
C SER A 949 34.80 -4.35 15.07
N SER A 950 33.55 -4.63 15.44
CA SER A 950 32.44 -3.67 15.36
C SER A 950 32.50 -2.59 16.42
N SER A 951 32.00 -1.41 16.06
CA SER A 951 31.45 -0.44 17.01
C SER A 951 29.97 -0.74 17.19
N SER A 952 29.45 -0.51 18.41
CA SER A 952 28.03 -0.69 18.70
C SER A 952 27.35 0.64 19.04
N VAL A 953 26.20 0.86 18.45
CA VAL A 953 25.30 2.00 18.78
C VAL A 953 24.02 1.41 19.35
N GLU A 954 23.73 1.72 20.59
CA GLU A 954 22.53 1.31 21.31
C GLU A 954 21.71 2.55 21.64
N VAL A 955 20.48 2.63 21.13
CA VAL A 955 19.55 3.73 21.40
C VAL A 955 18.31 3.15 22.05
N ILE A 956 17.97 3.68 23.22
CA ILE A 956 16.83 3.23 24.02
C ILE A 956 15.96 4.42 24.34
N MET A 957 14.72 4.37 23.90
CA MET A 957 13.68 5.32 24.28
C MET A 957 12.71 4.63 25.23
N SER A 958 12.59 5.17 26.44
CA SER A 958 11.71 4.65 27.49
C SER A 958 10.60 5.65 27.82
N PRO A 959 9.48 5.18 28.41
CA PRO A 959 8.45 6.10 28.88
C PRO A 959 9.00 6.97 30.02
N ASP A 960 8.58 8.23 30.02
CA ASP A 960 8.81 9.11 31.16
C ASP A 960 7.94 8.65 32.34
N PRO A 961 8.46 8.48 33.56
CA PRO A 961 7.61 8.18 34.70
C PRO A 961 6.60 9.32 34.88
N GLN A 962 5.33 8.97 34.90
CA GLN A 962 4.21 9.88 35.14
C GLN A 962 4.22 10.40 36.57
#